data_b2402bf44f3f32fd7dc6462c3fb044b9
#
_entry.id   b2402bf44f3f32fd7dc6462c3fb044b9
#
_cell.length_a   1.000
_cell.length_b   1.000
_cell.length_c   1.000
_cell.angle_alpha   90.00
_cell.angle_beta   90.00
_cell.angle_gamma   90.00
#
_symmetry.space_group_name_H-M   'P 1'
#
loop_
_entity.id
_entity.type
_entity.pdbx_description
1 polymer ?
#
loop_
_entity_poly.entity_id
_entity_poly.type
_entity_poly.pdbx_seq_one_letter_code
_entity_poly.pdbx_strand_id
1 'polypeptide(L)'
;MATKKKMLQAAAGNAGGGAGGLDVESVFSTYLYTGNDASKTITNGIDLDGEGGLVWIKQRDGSTQRHVLYDTERGTSKTLSTDRADAEFTSTTRVTSFNSDGFDLGSSSQVNGDPSNYASWTFRKAPKFCDIVTYTGDGNDNRTVNHNLGSSPGMVIVKKTDAADSWIVWHRSVPTGYLSLNVTSGLQNYTSRIKSANDTTFTLGTSGQTNSSGANYVAYVFAHNDGDGEFGPDGDADIIKCGSYTGNESSFPIIDLGFEPQFLMIKSATSAEDWLFMDTMRGWLTDGNNPNGDFKVLRPNTANGDGGSFGVNITSTGFELTSASADKNSNGNTFIYMAIRRGTKVPESATEVFDVDTRTSGLPSFKAPFAVDMGLVRKGTNTSGATYNANRLTGTKFLYTYTTDAEANDSGFVWDFMDGWANDGVANSTVISWMWKRAPKYFDVVAYSGDSYSNRDVTHNLTVKPELVITKKRNSSGNWEVAAKITNTNYHGGLLNSSGSLVNTSLNVSGNAYSQFSDNHFQVGGTLNSSGDTYIAYLFASLDGISKVGSYTADGSAQNIDCGFTSGARFVLIKRTDTGGNWFVLDTVRGIVSGNDPLLELNSTSAEDNGYDNMDPYSAGFTITAYGGTSPYLNISGGEYIFYAIA
;
A
#
# COMPACT_ATOMS: atom_id res chain seq x y z
N MET A 1 -30.63 -9.47 15.87
CA MET A 1 -29.32 -9.98 15.42
C MET A 1 -28.21 -8.91 15.50
N ALA A 2 -28.48 -7.64 15.19
CA ALA A 2 -27.49 -6.55 15.30
C ALA A 2 -26.89 -6.33 16.70
N THR A 3 -27.64 -6.56 17.78
CA THR A 3 -27.19 -6.35 19.16
C THR A 3 -26.17 -7.40 19.64
N LYS A 4 -26.24 -8.64 19.15
CA LYS A 4 -25.28 -9.70 19.50
C LYS A 4 -23.95 -9.52 18.77
N LYS A 5 -23.97 -9.01 17.50
CA LYS A 5 -22.76 -8.72 16.72
C LYS A 5 -21.95 -7.59 17.37
N LYS A 6 -22.63 -6.51 17.83
CA LYS A 6 -21.97 -5.42 18.58
C LYS A 6 -21.36 -5.86 19.92
N MET A 7 -21.98 -6.80 20.65
CA MET A 7 -21.42 -7.34 21.89
C MET A 7 -20.20 -8.25 21.66
N LEU A 8 -20.16 -9.00 20.55
CA LEU A 8 -18.98 -9.81 20.21
C LEU A 8 -17.80 -8.93 19.76
N GLN A 9 -18.05 -7.86 19.00
CA GLN A 9 -17.02 -6.90 18.58
C GLN A 9 -16.43 -6.12 19.77
N ALA A 10 -17.27 -5.74 20.76
CA ALA A 10 -16.80 -5.12 22.00
C ALA A 10 -15.95 -6.07 22.86
N ALA A 11 -16.27 -7.38 22.84
CA ALA A 11 -15.49 -8.41 23.54
C ALA A 11 -14.14 -8.73 22.83
N ALA A 12 -13.99 -8.34 21.56
CA ALA A 12 -12.75 -8.49 20.78
C ALA A 12 -11.82 -7.26 20.87
N GLY A 13 -12.02 -6.36 21.83
CA GLY A 13 -11.14 -5.19 22.04
C GLY A 13 -11.44 -3.98 21.13
N ASN A 14 -12.53 -3.99 20.37
CA ASN A 14 -12.91 -2.90 19.47
C ASN A 14 -13.85 -1.89 20.14
N ALA A 15 -13.46 -1.35 21.29
CA ALA A 15 -14.27 -0.44 22.12
C ALA A 15 -14.18 1.04 21.69
N GLY A 16 -13.78 1.36 20.47
CA GLY A 16 -13.55 2.76 20.05
C GLY A 16 -14.02 3.16 18.65
N GLY A 17 -14.65 2.30 17.89
CA GLY A 17 -15.07 2.61 16.52
C GLY A 17 -16.52 2.27 16.23
N GLY A 18 -17.14 2.93 15.26
CA GLY A 18 -18.49 2.66 14.76
C GLY A 18 -18.72 1.21 14.32
N ALA A 19 -19.77 0.91 13.57
CA ALA A 19 -20.19 -0.44 13.17
C ALA A 19 -19.22 -1.21 12.22
N GLY A 20 -17.95 -0.79 12.08
CA GLY A 20 -16.91 -1.38 11.22
C GLY A 20 -16.18 -2.58 11.83
N GLY A 21 -15.46 -3.34 11.00
CA GLY A 21 -14.52 -4.40 11.39
C GLY A 21 -13.14 -3.83 11.75
N LEU A 22 -12.20 -4.74 12.05
CA LEU A 22 -10.79 -4.38 12.21
C LEU A 22 -10.20 -3.93 10.86
N ASP A 23 -9.41 -2.88 10.87
CA ASP A 23 -8.64 -2.49 9.69
C ASP A 23 -7.44 -3.43 9.49
N VAL A 24 -6.98 -3.52 8.21
CA VAL A 24 -5.79 -4.32 7.87
C VAL A 24 -4.57 -3.86 8.66
N GLU A 25 -4.41 -2.54 8.84
CA GLU A 25 -3.31 -1.92 9.59
C GLU A 25 -3.28 -2.32 11.06
N SER A 26 -4.40 -2.80 11.62
CA SER A 26 -4.45 -3.30 13.00
C SER A 26 -4.12 -4.79 13.14
N VAL A 27 -4.05 -5.54 12.04
CA VAL A 27 -3.79 -6.99 12.05
C VAL A 27 -2.57 -7.40 11.25
N PHE A 28 -2.12 -6.59 10.30
CA PHE A 28 -0.93 -6.87 9.48
C PHE A 28 -0.11 -5.61 9.21
N SER A 29 1.21 -5.73 9.33
CA SER A 29 2.15 -4.67 8.98
C SER A 29 3.39 -5.24 8.31
N THR A 30 3.83 -4.61 7.21
CA THR A 30 5.21 -4.68 6.70
C THR A 30 5.92 -3.40 7.13
N TYR A 31 6.99 -3.54 7.92
CA TYR A 31 7.74 -2.40 8.46
C TYR A 31 9.23 -2.49 8.10
N LEU A 32 9.77 -1.42 7.54
CA LEU A 32 11.17 -1.31 7.14
C LEU A 32 11.94 -0.49 8.15
N TYR A 33 13.16 -0.92 8.47
CA TYR A 33 14.04 -0.18 9.38
C TYR A 33 15.52 -0.48 9.13
N THR A 34 16.37 0.45 9.54
CA THR A 34 17.84 0.26 9.58
C THR A 34 18.25 -0.11 11.00
N GLY A 35 19.10 -1.10 11.13
CA GLY A 35 19.67 -1.54 12.41
C GLY A 35 20.57 -0.48 13.04
N ASN A 36 20.82 -0.59 14.36
CA ASN A 36 21.65 0.36 15.13
C ASN A 36 22.54 -0.29 16.21
N ASP A 37 22.65 -1.63 16.23
CA ASP A 37 23.42 -2.43 17.23
C ASP A 37 23.05 -2.12 18.70
N ALA A 38 21.91 -1.45 18.95
CA ALA A 38 21.43 -1.08 20.27
C ALA A 38 19.96 -1.46 20.46
N SER A 39 19.35 -1.10 21.58
CA SER A 39 17.90 -1.26 21.73
C SER A 39 17.16 -0.37 20.71
N LYS A 40 16.14 -0.94 20.06
CA LYS A 40 15.31 -0.24 19.08
C LYS A 40 13.85 -0.66 19.22
N THR A 41 12.95 0.31 19.31
CA THR A 41 11.51 0.07 19.27
C THR A 41 11.01 0.14 17.82
N ILE A 42 10.21 -0.82 17.41
CA ILE A 42 9.47 -0.85 16.15
C ILE A 42 8.01 -0.56 16.47
N THR A 43 7.56 0.64 16.14
CA THR A 43 6.16 1.07 16.28
C THR A 43 5.47 0.89 14.93
N ASN A 44 4.69 -0.17 14.79
CA ASN A 44 4.05 -0.54 13.54
C ASN A 44 2.52 -0.65 13.63
N GLY A 45 1.94 -0.22 14.77
CA GLY A 45 0.51 -0.18 15.01
C GLY A 45 -0.14 -1.53 15.37
N ILE A 46 0.65 -2.59 15.56
CA ILE A 46 0.13 -3.93 15.86
C ILE A 46 0.20 -4.22 17.35
N ASP A 47 -0.94 -4.45 17.98
CA ASP A 47 -1.04 -4.85 19.39
C ASP A 47 -0.63 -6.33 19.55
N LEU A 48 0.60 -6.56 19.97
CA LEU A 48 1.14 -7.88 20.26
C LEU A 48 1.03 -8.26 21.75
N ASP A 49 1.01 -7.28 22.65
CA ASP A 49 0.91 -7.51 24.10
C ASP A 49 -0.51 -7.89 24.50
N GLY A 50 -1.53 -7.18 23.97
CA GLY A 50 -2.93 -7.43 24.27
C GLY A 50 -3.54 -8.61 23.49
N GLU A 51 -3.24 -8.70 22.20
CA GLU A 51 -3.93 -9.62 21.27
C GLU A 51 -3.06 -10.80 20.82
N GLY A 52 -1.75 -10.64 20.91
CA GLY A 52 -0.78 -11.65 20.46
C GLY A 52 -0.57 -11.67 18.95
N GLY A 53 0.49 -12.37 18.54
CA GLY A 53 0.83 -12.44 17.12
C GLY A 53 2.20 -13.04 16.82
N LEU A 54 2.55 -12.97 15.54
CA LEU A 54 3.81 -13.42 14.94
C LEU A 54 4.61 -12.21 14.45
N VAL A 55 5.90 -12.18 14.76
CA VAL A 55 6.89 -11.27 14.18
C VAL A 55 7.88 -12.06 13.34
N TRP A 56 7.94 -11.79 12.05
CA TRP A 56 8.87 -12.38 11.09
C TRP A 56 9.85 -11.32 10.62
N ILE A 57 11.15 -11.49 10.85
CA ILE A 57 12.18 -10.50 10.54
C ILE A 57 13.20 -11.06 9.56
N LYS A 58 13.69 -10.21 8.63
CA LYS A 58 14.77 -10.55 7.71
C LYS A 58 15.64 -9.32 7.40
N GLN A 59 16.95 -9.50 7.46
CA GLN A 59 17.92 -8.56 6.87
C GLN A 59 17.79 -8.59 5.34
N ARG A 60 17.74 -7.42 4.72
CA ARG A 60 17.48 -7.24 3.28
C ARG A 60 18.75 -7.11 2.45
N ASP A 61 19.79 -6.50 2.97
CA ASP A 61 21.03 -6.09 2.29
C ASP A 61 22.19 -7.07 2.48
N GLY A 62 21.96 -8.25 3.00
CA GLY A 62 22.99 -9.26 3.23
C GLY A 62 22.54 -10.66 2.85
N SER A 63 23.51 -11.57 2.75
CA SER A 63 23.25 -12.99 2.42
C SER A 63 23.53 -13.96 3.59
N THR A 64 23.81 -13.45 4.78
CA THR A 64 24.23 -14.27 5.92
C THR A 64 23.22 -14.38 7.03
N GLN A 65 22.36 -13.37 7.20
CA GLN A 65 21.36 -13.36 8.25
C GLN A 65 20.09 -14.08 7.81
N ARG A 66 19.59 -14.95 8.67
CA ARG A 66 18.46 -15.82 8.40
C ARG A 66 17.14 -15.10 8.57
N HIS A 67 16.08 -15.66 8.02
CA HIS A 67 14.73 -15.34 8.45
C HIS A 67 14.53 -15.81 9.89
N VAL A 68 14.02 -14.96 10.78
CA VAL A 68 13.72 -15.32 12.16
C VAL A 68 12.26 -15.03 12.51
N LEU A 69 11.65 -15.95 13.26
CA LEU A 69 10.28 -15.89 13.71
C LEU A 69 10.21 -15.91 15.23
N TYR A 70 9.40 -15.01 15.75
CA TYR A 70 8.98 -14.90 17.14
C TYR A 70 7.46 -14.84 17.20
N ASP A 71 6.87 -15.45 18.20
CA ASP A 71 5.44 -15.35 18.47
C ASP A 71 5.14 -15.25 19.96
N THR A 72 3.98 -14.72 20.27
CA THR A 72 3.56 -14.47 21.66
C THR A 72 3.26 -15.75 22.44
N GLU A 73 2.96 -16.87 21.76
CA GLU A 73 2.69 -18.16 22.41
C GLU A 73 3.97 -18.80 22.97
N ARG A 74 5.13 -18.57 22.31
CA ARG A 74 6.44 -19.08 22.78
C ARG A 74 7.26 -18.04 23.52
N GLY A 75 6.90 -16.75 23.37
CA GLY A 75 7.55 -15.62 24.02
C GLY A 75 8.79 -15.11 23.28
N THR A 76 9.33 -14.00 23.76
CA THR A 76 10.41 -13.23 23.11
C THR A 76 11.76 -13.96 23.07
N SER A 77 12.00 -14.91 23.96
CA SER A 77 13.27 -15.63 24.03
C SER A 77 13.40 -16.80 23.05
N LYS A 78 12.32 -17.23 22.39
CA LYS A 78 12.27 -18.43 21.55
C LYS A 78 12.29 -18.09 20.06
N THR A 79 13.37 -18.41 19.40
CA THR A 79 13.60 -18.12 17.97
C THR A 79 13.49 -19.38 17.11
N LEU A 80 12.85 -19.24 15.96
CA LEU A 80 12.87 -20.22 14.86
C LEU A 80 13.41 -19.55 13.58
N SER A 81 13.99 -20.33 12.66
CA SER A 81 14.44 -19.86 11.35
C SER A 81 13.77 -20.65 10.24
N THR A 82 13.15 -19.97 9.26
CA THR A 82 12.36 -20.63 8.21
C THR A 82 13.21 -21.30 7.14
N ASP A 83 14.43 -20.87 6.97
CA ASP A 83 15.41 -21.43 6.03
C ASP A 83 16.14 -22.68 6.58
N ARG A 84 15.76 -23.18 7.76
CA ARG A 84 16.40 -24.33 8.43
C ARG A 84 15.41 -25.28 9.07
N ALA A 85 15.88 -26.50 9.23
CA ALA A 85 15.17 -27.54 9.99
C ALA A 85 15.46 -27.49 11.52
N ASP A 86 16.36 -26.65 12.00
CA ASP A 86 16.79 -26.60 13.39
C ASP A 86 15.63 -26.50 14.39
N ALA A 87 15.80 -27.03 15.59
CA ALA A 87 14.91 -26.78 16.72
C ALA A 87 14.93 -25.30 17.12
N GLU A 88 13.96 -24.87 17.91
CA GLU A 88 14.02 -23.54 18.50
C GLU A 88 15.26 -23.38 19.38
N PHE A 89 15.80 -22.17 19.41
CA PHE A 89 16.86 -21.83 20.33
C PHE A 89 16.53 -20.55 21.11
N THR A 90 17.19 -20.40 22.24
CA THR A 90 16.97 -19.28 23.15
C THR A 90 17.90 -18.11 22.81
N SER A 91 17.33 -16.91 22.67
CA SER A 91 18.05 -15.65 22.51
C SER A 91 17.30 -14.54 23.24
N THR A 92 18.02 -13.73 24.02
CA THR A 92 17.46 -12.59 24.77
C THR A 92 17.89 -11.24 24.20
N THR A 93 18.61 -11.23 23.07
CA THR A 93 19.20 -10.04 22.46
C THR A 93 18.58 -9.69 21.09
N ARG A 94 17.54 -10.41 20.68
CA ARG A 94 16.85 -10.20 19.40
C ARG A 94 15.54 -9.43 19.62
N VAL A 95 14.39 -10.11 19.66
CA VAL A 95 13.14 -9.50 20.11
C VAL A 95 13.14 -9.54 21.64
N THR A 96 12.92 -8.40 22.29
CA THR A 96 13.04 -8.27 23.75
C THR A 96 11.71 -8.01 24.43
N SER A 97 10.75 -7.42 23.71
CA SER A 97 9.38 -7.18 24.19
C SER A 97 8.38 -7.28 23.03
N PHE A 98 7.16 -7.67 23.35
CA PHE A 98 5.96 -7.43 22.53
C PHE A 98 5.20 -6.29 23.18
N ASN A 99 4.77 -5.31 22.38
CA ASN A 99 4.17 -4.07 22.82
C ASN A 99 2.73 -3.93 22.28
N SER A 100 1.97 -2.99 22.80
CA SER A 100 0.59 -2.70 22.36
C SER A 100 0.54 -2.02 20.97
N ASP A 101 1.69 -1.62 20.42
CA ASP A 101 1.81 -0.94 19.12
C ASP A 101 3.01 -1.43 18.29
N GLY A 102 3.55 -2.61 18.64
CA GLY A 102 4.71 -3.19 17.95
C GLY A 102 5.56 -4.10 18.82
N PHE A 103 6.90 -3.94 18.76
CA PHE A 103 7.84 -4.77 19.51
C PHE A 103 9.20 -4.07 19.67
N ASP A 104 9.98 -4.54 20.66
CA ASP A 104 11.33 -4.06 20.88
C ASP A 104 12.39 -5.06 20.40
N LEU A 105 13.48 -4.50 19.89
CA LEU A 105 14.68 -5.22 19.46
C LEU A 105 15.84 -4.94 20.41
N GLY A 106 16.67 -5.95 20.62
CA GLY A 106 17.98 -5.81 21.25
C GLY A 106 19.11 -5.59 20.24
N SER A 107 20.35 -5.82 20.67
CA SER A 107 21.57 -5.51 19.91
C SER A 107 22.03 -6.60 18.94
N SER A 108 21.27 -7.67 18.73
CA SER A 108 21.70 -8.76 17.85
C SER A 108 21.70 -8.35 16.37
N SER A 109 22.83 -8.52 15.70
CA SER A 109 22.95 -8.28 14.25
C SER A 109 22.03 -9.15 13.37
N GLN A 110 21.46 -10.21 13.93
CA GLN A 110 20.46 -11.03 13.23
C GLN A 110 19.18 -10.23 12.92
N VAL A 111 18.84 -9.23 13.74
CA VAL A 111 17.62 -8.44 13.65
C VAL A 111 17.86 -6.93 13.69
N ASN A 112 19.05 -6.45 14.10
CA ASN A 112 19.28 -5.02 14.36
C ASN A 112 20.74 -4.57 14.19
N GLY A 113 21.52 -5.21 13.31
CA GLY A 113 22.93 -4.86 13.04
C GLY A 113 23.07 -3.53 12.29
N ASP A 114 23.96 -2.66 12.74
CA ASP A 114 24.28 -1.37 12.12
C ASP A 114 25.25 -1.54 10.94
N PRO A 115 25.05 -0.87 9.80
CA PRO A 115 23.89 -0.10 9.31
C PRO A 115 22.96 -0.91 8.39
N SER A 116 22.74 -2.18 8.67
CA SER A 116 21.97 -3.08 7.79
C SER A 116 20.50 -2.73 7.76
N ASN A 117 19.87 -3.00 6.61
CA ASN A 117 18.44 -2.79 6.40
C ASN A 117 17.64 -4.08 6.63
N TYR A 118 16.50 -3.93 7.27
CA TYR A 118 15.60 -5.02 7.65
C TYR A 118 14.18 -4.78 7.17
N ALA A 119 13.43 -5.87 7.03
CA ALA A 119 11.99 -5.89 6.96
C ALA A 119 11.43 -6.77 8.07
N SER A 120 10.32 -6.35 8.66
CA SER A 120 9.51 -7.17 9.54
C SER A 120 8.08 -7.27 8.99
N TRP A 121 7.52 -8.49 9.06
CA TRP A 121 6.10 -8.74 8.81
C TRP A 121 5.49 -9.17 10.13
N THR A 122 4.52 -8.40 10.59
CA THR A 122 3.83 -8.65 11.86
C THR A 122 2.40 -9.06 11.58
N PHE A 123 1.99 -10.22 12.12
CA PHE A 123 0.65 -10.77 11.98
C PHE A 123 0.04 -10.86 13.38
N ARG A 124 -0.98 -10.06 13.65
CA ARG A 124 -1.75 -10.14 14.89
C ARG A 124 -2.70 -11.34 14.85
N LYS A 125 -2.92 -12.00 15.97
CA LYS A 125 -3.99 -12.98 16.11
C LYS A 125 -5.34 -12.27 15.98
N ALA A 126 -6.16 -12.72 15.06
CA ALA A 126 -7.51 -12.23 14.87
C ALA A 126 -8.38 -13.29 14.17
N PRO A 127 -9.66 -13.42 14.54
CA PRO A 127 -10.60 -14.26 13.81
C PRO A 127 -10.59 -13.88 12.32
N LYS A 128 -10.73 -14.90 11.46
CA LYS A 128 -10.73 -14.78 9.98
C LYS A 128 -9.46 -14.18 9.36
N PHE A 129 -8.36 -14.10 10.14
CA PHE A 129 -7.07 -13.65 9.65
C PHE A 129 -5.92 -14.62 10.02
N CYS A 130 -5.54 -14.66 11.30
CA CYS A 130 -4.41 -15.47 11.76
C CYS A 130 -4.63 -15.97 13.19
N ASP A 131 -4.20 -17.22 13.46
CA ASP A 131 -4.08 -17.76 14.81
C ASP A 131 -2.76 -18.50 14.98
N ILE A 132 -2.29 -18.59 16.21
CA ILE A 132 -1.04 -19.28 16.58
C ILE A 132 -1.36 -20.28 17.68
N VAL A 133 -0.99 -21.53 17.47
CA VAL A 133 -1.33 -22.62 18.37
C VAL A 133 -0.08 -23.42 18.72
N THR A 134 0.20 -23.59 20.01
CA THR A 134 1.20 -24.55 20.49
C THR A 134 0.52 -25.83 20.96
N TYR A 135 1.14 -26.99 20.70
CA TYR A 135 0.62 -28.27 21.14
C TYR A 135 1.74 -29.31 21.33
N THR A 136 1.47 -30.32 22.17
CA THR A 136 2.35 -31.50 22.32
C THR A 136 1.78 -32.65 21.50
N GLY A 137 2.58 -33.29 20.68
CA GLY A 137 2.22 -34.46 19.88
C GLY A 137 1.79 -35.67 20.73
N ASP A 138 0.87 -36.48 20.22
CA ASP A 138 0.42 -37.71 20.90
C ASP A 138 0.70 -39.00 20.09
N GLY A 139 1.14 -38.85 18.82
CA GLY A 139 1.45 -39.95 17.91
C GLY A 139 0.22 -40.66 17.32
N ASN A 140 -0.98 -40.28 17.71
CA ASN A 140 -2.22 -40.91 17.26
C ASN A 140 -2.65 -40.41 15.88
N ASP A 141 -3.22 -41.29 15.09
CA ASP A 141 -3.85 -40.90 13.82
C ASP A 141 -5.18 -40.18 14.06
N ASN A 142 -5.50 -39.23 13.17
CA ASN A 142 -6.71 -38.39 13.24
C ASN A 142 -6.81 -37.52 14.50
N ARG A 143 -5.68 -37.14 15.08
CA ARG A 143 -5.65 -36.16 16.16
C ARG A 143 -6.12 -34.82 15.67
N THR A 144 -7.04 -34.17 16.40
CA THR A 144 -7.46 -32.79 16.15
C THR A 144 -6.70 -31.82 17.03
N VAL A 145 -6.32 -30.68 16.47
CA VAL A 145 -5.74 -29.52 17.17
C VAL A 145 -6.68 -28.34 16.95
N ASN A 146 -7.16 -27.75 18.04
CA ASN A 146 -8.08 -26.62 18.00
C ASN A 146 -7.36 -25.33 17.59
N HIS A 147 -8.08 -24.44 16.91
CA HIS A 147 -7.69 -23.05 16.64
C HIS A 147 -8.89 -22.10 16.78
N ASN A 148 -8.60 -20.80 16.93
CA ASN A 148 -9.61 -19.76 17.14
C ASN A 148 -9.81 -18.88 15.89
N LEU A 149 -9.49 -19.39 14.70
CA LEU A 149 -9.61 -18.64 13.46
C LEU A 149 -11.08 -18.29 13.12
N GLY A 150 -12.03 -19.12 13.56
CA GLY A 150 -13.46 -18.92 13.31
C GLY A 150 -13.87 -19.07 11.84
N SER A 151 -12.96 -19.57 10.99
CA SER A 151 -13.16 -19.90 9.59
C SER A 151 -12.19 -21.01 9.18
N SER A 152 -12.48 -21.66 8.05
CA SER A 152 -11.60 -22.72 7.54
C SER A 152 -10.26 -22.16 7.09
N PRO A 153 -9.12 -22.74 7.54
CA PRO A 153 -7.82 -22.24 7.16
C PRO A 153 -7.56 -22.29 5.66
N GLY A 154 -6.88 -21.25 5.16
CA GLY A 154 -6.29 -21.23 3.82
C GLY A 154 -4.93 -21.92 3.80
N MET A 155 -4.13 -21.70 4.86
CA MET A 155 -2.80 -22.28 5.01
C MET A 155 -2.49 -22.57 6.49
N VAL A 156 -1.85 -23.71 6.74
CA VAL A 156 -1.35 -24.09 8.07
C VAL A 156 0.14 -24.43 7.96
N ILE A 157 0.97 -23.76 8.74
CA ILE A 157 2.43 -24.00 8.81
C ILE A 157 2.76 -24.57 10.19
N VAL A 158 3.30 -25.79 10.24
CA VAL A 158 3.67 -26.46 11.48
C VAL A 158 5.17 -26.63 11.59
N LYS A 159 5.72 -26.32 12.76
CA LYS A 159 7.13 -26.55 13.10
C LYS A 159 7.27 -27.28 14.42
N LYS A 160 8.05 -28.36 14.40
CA LYS A 160 8.54 -29.00 15.62
C LYS A 160 9.55 -28.09 16.31
N THR A 161 9.35 -27.81 17.61
CA THR A 161 10.14 -26.80 18.33
C THR A 161 11.29 -27.39 19.13
N ASP A 162 11.14 -28.61 19.63
CA ASP A 162 12.12 -29.29 20.52
C ASP A 162 13.15 -30.18 19.82
N ALA A 163 13.04 -30.36 18.51
CA ALA A 163 13.99 -31.11 17.70
C ALA A 163 14.08 -30.58 16.27
N ALA A 164 15.18 -30.91 15.59
CA ALA A 164 15.35 -30.57 14.18
C ALA A 164 14.38 -31.36 13.32
N ASP A 165 13.55 -30.64 12.54
CA ASP A 165 12.64 -31.20 11.54
C ASP A 165 12.23 -30.12 10.53
N SER A 166 11.70 -30.53 9.37
CA SER A 166 11.23 -29.58 8.36
C SER A 166 9.98 -28.83 8.79
N TRP A 167 9.80 -27.65 8.25
CA TRP A 167 8.58 -26.87 8.34
C TRP A 167 7.51 -27.44 7.42
N ILE A 168 6.41 -27.93 7.93
CA ILE A 168 5.35 -28.56 7.16
C ILE A 168 4.27 -27.53 6.83
N VAL A 169 3.96 -27.39 5.55
CA VAL A 169 2.93 -26.47 5.05
C VAL A 169 1.81 -27.29 4.41
N TRP A 170 0.61 -27.14 4.94
CA TRP A 170 -0.64 -27.52 4.31
C TRP A 170 -1.30 -26.30 3.67
N HIS A 171 -1.88 -26.49 2.48
CA HIS A 171 -2.57 -25.42 1.78
C HIS A 171 -3.89 -25.94 1.18
N ARG A 172 -4.97 -25.14 1.30
CA ARG A 172 -6.33 -25.52 0.88
C ARG A 172 -6.44 -25.95 -0.59
N SER A 173 -5.61 -25.39 -1.48
CA SER A 173 -5.61 -25.73 -2.90
C SER A 173 -4.90 -27.03 -3.24
N VAL A 174 -4.12 -27.60 -2.32
CA VAL A 174 -3.40 -28.89 -2.47
C VAL A 174 -3.56 -29.76 -1.22
N PRO A 175 -4.81 -30.04 -0.79
CA PRO A 175 -5.11 -30.56 0.54
C PRO A 175 -4.64 -32.00 0.78
N THR A 176 -4.33 -32.74 -0.27
CA THR A 176 -3.92 -34.17 -0.19
C THR A 176 -2.42 -34.37 0.03
N GLY A 177 -1.65 -33.30 0.12
CA GLY A 177 -0.21 -33.33 0.30
C GLY A 177 0.28 -32.25 1.24
N TYR A 178 1.60 -32.08 1.27
CA TYR A 178 2.27 -31.02 2.01
C TYR A 178 3.44 -30.44 1.21
N LEU A 179 3.82 -29.23 1.55
CA LEU A 179 5.05 -28.58 1.13
C LEU A 179 5.95 -28.37 2.35
N SER A 180 7.23 -28.10 2.13
CA SER A 180 8.13 -27.70 3.21
C SER A 180 8.62 -26.27 2.98
N LEU A 181 8.49 -25.41 4.01
CA LEU A 181 8.86 -23.99 3.89
C LEU A 181 10.37 -23.78 3.77
N ASN A 182 11.16 -24.66 4.36
CA ASN A 182 12.63 -24.57 4.43
C ASN A 182 13.39 -25.18 3.25
N VAL A 183 12.69 -25.70 2.24
CA VAL A 183 13.30 -26.34 1.06
C VAL A 183 12.55 -26.01 -0.23
N THR A 184 13.17 -26.30 -1.36
CA THR A 184 12.60 -26.02 -2.69
C THR A 184 11.62 -27.07 -3.18
N SER A 185 11.55 -28.26 -2.58
CA SER A 185 10.72 -29.39 -3.06
C SER A 185 9.28 -28.96 -3.38
N GLY A 186 8.73 -29.52 -4.45
CA GLY A 186 7.32 -29.44 -4.77
C GLY A 186 6.46 -30.28 -3.81
N LEU A 187 5.17 -30.39 -4.11
CA LEU A 187 4.18 -31.10 -3.30
C LEU A 187 4.57 -32.56 -3.07
N GLN A 188 4.54 -32.98 -1.83
CA GLN A 188 4.73 -34.34 -1.40
C GLN A 188 3.38 -34.98 -1.08
N ASN A 189 3.00 -36.03 -1.80
CA ASN A 189 1.70 -36.70 -1.69
C ASN A 189 1.66 -37.67 -0.49
N TYR A 190 1.61 -37.16 0.72
CA TYR A 190 1.47 -37.93 1.94
C TYR A 190 0.44 -37.28 2.88
N THR A 191 -0.60 -38.01 3.24
CA THR A 191 -1.67 -37.58 4.14
C THR A 191 -1.36 -37.81 5.62
N SER A 192 -0.17 -38.28 5.97
CA SER A 192 0.21 -38.61 7.37
C SER A 192 0.58 -37.40 8.21
N ARG A 193 0.60 -36.19 7.64
CA ARG A 193 1.00 -34.96 8.34
C ARG A 193 -0.23 -34.14 8.77
N ILE A 194 -0.71 -33.25 7.92
CA ILE A 194 -1.98 -32.53 8.11
C ILE A 194 -2.97 -33.11 7.09
N LYS A 195 -4.07 -33.69 7.58
CA LYS A 195 -5.05 -34.42 6.77
C LYS A 195 -6.16 -33.52 6.25
N SER A 196 -6.59 -32.59 7.10
CA SER A 196 -7.69 -31.67 6.82
C SER A 196 -7.70 -30.51 7.81
N ALA A 197 -8.44 -29.46 7.48
CA ALA A 197 -8.74 -28.35 8.38
C ALA A 197 -10.19 -27.93 8.20
N ASN A 198 -10.79 -27.39 9.25
CA ASN A 198 -12.15 -26.83 9.27
C ASN A 198 -12.15 -25.57 10.16
N ASP A 199 -13.31 -25.00 10.42
CA ASP A 199 -13.46 -23.69 11.09
C ASP A 199 -12.91 -23.64 12.53
N THR A 200 -12.67 -24.80 13.17
CA THR A 200 -12.26 -24.88 14.58
C THR A 200 -11.06 -25.77 14.82
N THR A 201 -10.71 -26.65 13.88
CA THR A 201 -9.62 -27.63 14.07
C THR A 201 -8.86 -27.91 12.79
N PHE A 202 -7.60 -28.31 12.91
CA PHE A 202 -6.92 -29.06 11.87
C PHE A 202 -6.57 -30.47 12.38
N THR A 203 -6.62 -31.45 11.47
CA THR A 203 -6.46 -32.88 11.81
C THR A 203 -5.07 -33.36 11.39
N LEU A 204 -4.38 -34.00 12.31
CA LEU A 204 -3.04 -34.56 12.11
C LEU A 204 -3.09 -36.07 11.86
N GLY A 205 -2.10 -36.56 11.12
CA GLY A 205 -1.81 -37.97 10.99
C GLY A 205 -0.69 -38.41 11.97
N THR A 206 -0.05 -39.53 11.68
CA THR A 206 0.97 -40.17 12.55
C THR A 206 2.39 -39.64 12.30
N SER A 207 2.61 -38.70 11.40
CA SER A 207 3.97 -38.23 11.06
C SER A 207 4.64 -37.57 12.24
N GLY A 208 5.88 -37.97 12.56
CA GLY A 208 6.70 -37.33 13.58
C GLY A 208 7.06 -35.87 13.30
N GLN A 209 6.89 -35.39 12.05
CA GLN A 209 7.10 -34.00 11.69
C GLN A 209 6.01 -33.08 12.24
N THR A 210 4.82 -33.62 12.52
CA THR A 210 3.66 -32.84 13.03
C THR A 210 3.03 -33.44 14.29
N ASN A 211 3.31 -34.72 14.66
CA ASN A 211 2.58 -35.39 15.75
C ASN A 211 3.38 -36.49 16.46
N SER A 212 4.69 -36.37 16.62
CA SER A 212 5.49 -37.33 17.44
C SER A 212 5.04 -37.26 18.91
N SER A 213 4.78 -38.42 19.53
CA SER A 213 4.35 -38.45 20.93
C SER A 213 5.36 -37.76 21.86
N GLY A 214 4.88 -36.84 22.67
CA GLY A 214 5.67 -36.08 23.65
C GLY A 214 6.49 -34.90 23.06
N ALA A 215 6.55 -34.73 21.73
CA ALA A 215 7.25 -33.63 21.10
C ALA A 215 6.38 -32.35 21.05
N ASN A 216 7.02 -31.18 21.08
CA ASN A 216 6.37 -29.90 21.08
C ASN A 216 6.37 -29.26 19.68
N TYR A 217 5.27 -28.58 19.36
CA TYR A 217 5.02 -27.97 18.06
C TYR A 217 4.41 -26.57 18.20
N VAL A 218 4.65 -25.73 17.20
CA VAL A 218 3.88 -24.51 16.95
C VAL A 218 3.23 -24.60 15.57
N ALA A 219 1.99 -24.15 15.45
CA ALA A 219 1.24 -24.02 14.20
C ALA A 219 0.85 -22.55 13.97
N TYR A 220 1.15 -22.03 12.80
CA TYR A 220 0.66 -20.73 12.32
C TYR A 220 -0.48 -21.02 11.36
N VAL A 221 -1.67 -20.54 11.69
CA VAL A 221 -2.92 -20.85 11.00
C VAL A 221 -3.43 -19.57 10.34
N PHE A 222 -3.46 -19.54 9.02
CA PHE A 222 -3.89 -18.39 8.23
C PHE A 222 -5.24 -18.65 7.59
N ALA A 223 -6.12 -17.67 7.59
CA ALA A 223 -7.45 -17.76 7.01
C ALA A 223 -7.44 -17.72 5.46
N HIS A 224 -8.59 -17.88 4.90
CA HIS A 224 -8.95 -17.51 3.54
C HIS A 224 -10.34 -16.89 3.59
N ASN A 225 -10.43 -15.65 3.16
CA ASN A 225 -11.74 -14.99 3.03
C ASN A 225 -12.28 -15.20 1.60
N ASP A 226 -13.57 -15.43 1.48
CA ASP A 226 -14.25 -15.60 0.20
C ASP A 226 -15.67 -14.99 0.25
N GLY A 227 -15.72 -13.67 0.46
CA GLY A 227 -16.93 -12.90 0.69
C GLY A 227 -17.45 -13.01 2.13
N ASP A 228 -16.67 -13.57 3.04
CA ASP A 228 -17.00 -13.75 4.45
C ASP A 228 -16.04 -13.00 5.39
N GLY A 229 -15.19 -12.14 4.86
CA GLY A 229 -14.34 -11.24 5.64
C GLY A 229 -15.17 -10.32 6.54
N GLU A 230 -14.59 -9.93 7.69
CA GLU A 230 -15.25 -9.04 8.67
C GLU A 230 -14.35 -7.84 8.99
N PHE A 231 -13.64 -7.33 7.98
CA PHE A 231 -12.63 -6.27 8.13
C PHE A 231 -13.04 -4.97 7.43
N GLY A 232 -12.25 -3.91 7.71
CA GLY A 232 -12.45 -2.60 7.12
C GLY A 232 -13.60 -1.80 7.73
N PRO A 233 -13.81 -0.57 7.26
CA PRO A 233 -14.74 0.39 7.87
C PRO A 233 -16.20 -0.09 7.85
N ASP A 234 -16.60 -0.91 6.89
CA ASP A 234 -17.95 -1.45 6.77
C ASP A 234 -18.09 -2.86 7.41
N GLY A 235 -16.98 -3.49 7.80
CA GLY A 235 -16.95 -4.79 8.47
C GLY A 235 -17.29 -5.97 7.57
N ASP A 236 -17.03 -5.87 6.27
CA ASP A 236 -17.34 -6.90 5.26
C ASP A 236 -16.18 -7.18 4.29
N ALA A 237 -15.02 -6.55 4.48
CA ALA A 237 -13.91 -6.70 3.58
C ALA A 237 -13.16 -8.02 3.76
N ASP A 238 -12.89 -8.71 2.63
CA ASP A 238 -11.88 -9.76 2.56
C ASP A 238 -10.49 -9.13 2.62
N ILE A 239 -9.59 -9.70 3.46
CA ILE A 239 -8.22 -9.17 3.62
C ILE A 239 -7.13 -10.19 3.38
N ILE A 240 -7.46 -11.50 3.38
CA ILE A 240 -6.49 -12.57 3.15
C ILE A 240 -7.07 -13.62 2.21
N LYS A 241 -6.32 -13.96 1.16
CA LYS A 241 -6.67 -15.04 0.23
C LYS A 241 -5.54 -16.04 0.07
N CYS A 242 -5.90 -17.31 0.18
CA CYS A 242 -5.05 -18.46 -0.14
C CYS A 242 -5.66 -19.19 -1.32
N GLY A 243 -4.98 -19.23 -2.44
CA GLY A 243 -5.48 -19.82 -3.68
C GLY A 243 -4.39 -20.49 -4.51
N SER A 244 -4.72 -20.83 -5.74
CA SER A 244 -3.78 -21.40 -6.70
C SER A 244 -4.07 -20.91 -8.11
N TYR A 245 -3.05 -20.96 -8.95
CA TYR A 245 -3.19 -20.77 -10.39
C TYR A 245 -2.31 -21.76 -11.16
N THR A 246 -2.61 -21.93 -12.44
CA THR A 246 -1.77 -22.71 -13.34
C THR A 246 -0.91 -21.76 -14.15
N GLY A 247 0.40 -21.99 -14.18
CA GLY A 247 1.33 -21.20 -14.96
C GLY A 247 1.05 -21.33 -16.47
N ASN A 248 1.23 -20.22 -17.18
CA ASN A 248 1.08 -20.16 -18.63
C ASN A 248 2.07 -19.13 -19.20
N GLU A 249 3.15 -19.62 -19.77
CA GLU A 249 4.23 -18.81 -20.31
C GLU A 249 3.86 -18.02 -21.58
N SER A 250 2.71 -18.31 -22.17
CA SER A 250 2.25 -17.70 -23.42
C SER A 250 1.20 -16.60 -23.22
N SER A 251 0.32 -16.71 -22.23
CA SER A 251 -0.80 -15.79 -22.00
C SER A 251 -0.82 -15.17 -20.60
N PHE A 252 0.23 -15.31 -19.85
CA PHE A 252 0.47 -14.71 -18.54
C PHE A 252 -0.79 -14.54 -17.67
N PRO A 253 -1.03 -15.46 -16.71
CA PRO A 253 -2.25 -15.43 -15.90
C PRO A 253 -2.45 -14.12 -15.13
N ILE A 254 -3.69 -13.64 -15.10
CA ILE A 254 -4.16 -12.57 -14.19
C ILE A 254 -4.95 -13.25 -13.08
N ILE A 255 -4.57 -13.00 -11.84
CA ILE A 255 -5.17 -13.58 -10.64
C ILE A 255 -5.96 -12.51 -9.93
N ASP A 256 -7.28 -12.62 -9.99
CA ASP A 256 -8.20 -11.73 -9.29
C ASP A 256 -8.38 -12.19 -7.84
N LEU A 257 -8.06 -11.33 -6.89
CA LEU A 257 -8.25 -11.52 -5.46
C LEU A 257 -9.50 -10.80 -4.94
N GLY A 258 -10.11 -9.93 -5.76
CA GLY A 258 -11.13 -8.99 -5.33
C GLY A 258 -10.59 -7.81 -4.54
N PHE A 259 -9.26 -7.67 -4.41
CA PHE A 259 -8.59 -6.54 -3.75
C PHE A 259 -7.14 -6.38 -4.23
N GLU A 260 -6.60 -5.17 -4.09
CA GLU A 260 -5.18 -4.89 -4.30
C GLU A 260 -4.36 -5.46 -3.14
N PRO A 261 -3.39 -6.36 -3.38
CA PRO A 261 -2.55 -6.91 -2.33
C PRO A 261 -1.40 -5.96 -1.95
N GLN A 262 -1.04 -5.93 -0.66
CA GLN A 262 0.23 -5.35 -0.20
C GLN A 262 1.31 -6.40 0.05
N PHE A 263 0.94 -7.67 0.22
CA PHE A 263 1.84 -8.79 0.48
C PHE A 263 1.42 -10.01 -0.33
N LEU A 264 2.41 -10.72 -0.86
CA LEU A 264 2.20 -11.94 -1.63
C LEU A 264 3.31 -12.96 -1.34
N MET A 265 2.90 -14.18 -1.03
CA MET A 265 3.75 -15.36 -0.95
C MET A 265 3.34 -16.32 -2.06
N ILE A 266 4.30 -16.81 -2.86
CA ILE A 266 4.06 -17.78 -3.95
C ILE A 266 4.97 -19.00 -3.77
N LYS A 267 4.47 -20.18 -4.16
CA LYS A 267 5.25 -21.42 -4.24
C LYS A 267 4.76 -22.31 -5.38
N SER A 268 5.70 -22.82 -6.19
CA SER A 268 5.39 -23.93 -7.09
C SER A 268 5.04 -25.18 -6.27
N ALA A 269 3.86 -25.74 -6.51
CA ALA A 269 3.46 -27.03 -5.98
C ALA A 269 3.95 -28.19 -6.87
N THR A 270 4.27 -27.93 -8.14
CA THR A 270 4.62 -28.98 -9.10
C THR A 270 6.13 -29.20 -9.16
N SER A 271 6.93 -28.13 -9.16
CA SER A 271 8.40 -28.19 -9.35
C SER A 271 9.16 -27.77 -8.09
N ALA A 272 10.45 -28.12 -8.06
CA ALA A 272 11.36 -27.76 -6.99
C ALA A 272 11.89 -26.33 -7.18
N GLU A 273 11.17 -25.36 -6.66
CA GLU A 273 11.46 -23.93 -6.75
C GLU A 273 11.46 -23.28 -5.36
N ASP A 274 12.04 -22.09 -5.25
CA ASP A 274 12.03 -21.32 -4.01
C ASP A 274 10.61 -20.83 -3.65
N TRP A 275 10.38 -20.54 -2.37
CA TRP A 275 9.29 -19.71 -1.91
C TRP A 275 9.62 -18.26 -2.20
N LEU A 276 8.65 -17.47 -2.65
CA LEU A 276 8.81 -16.05 -2.98
C LEU A 276 7.99 -15.19 -2.03
N PHE A 277 8.61 -14.15 -1.45
CA PHE A 277 7.97 -13.09 -0.66
C PHE A 277 8.12 -11.75 -1.35
N MET A 278 7.00 -11.11 -1.62
CA MET A 278 6.89 -9.77 -2.22
C MET A 278 5.98 -8.90 -1.36
N ASP A 279 6.30 -7.63 -1.25
CA ASP A 279 5.43 -6.62 -0.64
C ASP A 279 5.69 -5.22 -1.20
N THR A 280 4.68 -4.36 -1.09
CA THR A 280 4.70 -3.00 -1.65
C THR A 280 5.70 -2.09 -0.96
N MET A 281 6.01 -2.35 0.30
CA MET A 281 6.94 -1.52 1.07
C MET A 281 8.38 -1.70 0.59
N ARG A 282 8.77 -2.91 0.13
CA ARG A 282 10.09 -3.22 -0.41
C ARG A 282 10.21 -3.04 -1.93
N GLY A 283 9.15 -2.58 -2.61
CA GLY A 283 9.18 -2.33 -4.05
C GLY A 283 8.58 -3.47 -4.88
N TRP A 284 7.47 -4.04 -4.46
CA TRP A 284 6.60 -4.78 -5.36
C TRP A 284 5.79 -3.77 -6.18
N LEU A 285 5.99 -3.77 -7.51
CA LEU A 285 5.58 -2.70 -8.42
C LEU A 285 4.49 -3.16 -9.40
N THR A 286 3.90 -2.20 -10.10
CA THR A 286 2.96 -2.42 -11.22
C THR A 286 3.64 -2.66 -12.56
N ASP A 287 4.97 -2.60 -12.62
CA ASP A 287 5.77 -2.83 -13.81
C ASP A 287 6.94 -3.76 -13.48
N GLY A 288 6.68 -5.06 -13.55
CA GLY A 288 7.65 -6.10 -13.24
C GLY A 288 8.79 -6.25 -14.25
N ASN A 289 8.78 -5.51 -15.35
CA ASN A 289 9.86 -5.49 -16.35
C ASN A 289 10.86 -4.34 -16.12
N ASN A 290 10.88 -3.77 -14.90
CA ASN A 290 11.80 -2.70 -14.57
C ASN A 290 13.27 -3.23 -14.54
N PRO A 291 14.13 -2.88 -15.50
CA PRO A 291 15.50 -3.40 -15.58
C PRO A 291 16.44 -2.85 -14.50
N ASN A 292 15.98 -1.91 -13.68
CA ASN A 292 16.83 -1.20 -12.71
C ASN A 292 16.92 -1.87 -11.34
N GLY A 293 16.33 -3.07 -11.16
CA GLY A 293 16.43 -3.83 -9.90
C GLY A 293 15.58 -3.29 -8.75
N ASP A 294 14.58 -2.46 -9.04
CA ASP A 294 13.68 -1.90 -8.01
C ASP A 294 12.71 -2.94 -7.44
N PHE A 295 12.45 -4.00 -8.20
CA PHE A 295 11.59 -5.10 -7.77
C PHE A 295 12.35 -6.01 -6.81
N LYS A 296 11.88 -6.11 -5.57
CA LYS A 296 12.54 -6.85 -4.49
C LYS A 296 11.76 -8.11 -4.09
N VAL A 297 12.49 -9.23 -4.05
CA VAL A 297 11.95 -10.52 -3.61
C VAL A 297 12.87 -11.12 -2.56
N LEU A 298 12.28 -11.58 -1.46
CA LEU A 298 12.94 -12.43 -0.47
C LEU A 298 12.47 -13.88 -0.63
N ARG A 299 13.31 -14.80 -0.20
CA ARG A 299 13.04 -16.25 -0.25
C ARG A 299 13.07 -16.83 1.15
N PRO A 300 11.92 -17.18 1.74
CA PRO A 300 11.82 -17.73 3.10
C PRO A 300 12.69 -18.95 3.38
N ASN A 301 13.02 -19.71 2.36
CA ASN A 301 13.85 -20.92 2.44
C ASN A 301 15.34 -20.67 2.24
N THR A 302 15.79 -19.42 2.19
CA THR A 302 17.21 -19.05 2.02
C THR A 302 17.63 -17.93 2.98
N ALA A 303 18.94 -17.80 3.23
CA ALA A 303 19.48 -16.67 3.99
C ALA A 303 19.75 -15.43 3.13
N ASN A 304 19.52 -15.48 1.82
CA ASN A 304 19.80 -14.38 0.90
C ASN A 304 18.97 -13.14 1.25
N GLY A 305 19.55 -11.97 1.02
CA GLY A 305 18.85 -10.70 1.09
C GLY A 305 17.95 -10.46 -0.12
N ASP A 306 17.48 -9.23 -0.26
CA ASP A 306 16.62 -8.81 -1.38
C ASP A 306 17.30 -9.15 -2.71
N GLY A 307 16.64 -9.97 -3.50
CA GLY A 307 17.02 -10.29 -4.88
C GLY A 307 16.02 -9.70 -5.86
N GLY A 308 16.48 -9.34 -7.05
CA GLY A 308 15.58 -8.99 -8.14
C GLY A 308 14.84 -10.24 -8.63
N SER A 309 13.54 -10.16 -8.79
CA SER A 309 12.74 -11.11 -9.56
C SER A 309 11.74 -10.32 -10.38
N PHE A 310 11.61 -10.68 -11.64
CA PHE A 310 10.71 -9.98 -12.55
C PHE A 310 9.45 -10.80 -12.76
N GLY A 311 8.36 -10.13 -13.17
CA GLY A 311 7.24 -10.78 -13.80
C GLY A 311 6.09 -11.15 -12.88
N VAL A 312 5.87 -10.38 -11.80
CA VAL A 312 4.60 -10.36 -11.06
C VAL A 312 4.23 -8.91 -10.79
N ASN A 313 3.23 -8.39 -11.49
CA ASN A 313 2.75 -7.02 -11.31
C ASN A 313 1.57 -6.97 -10.34
N ILE A 314 1.49 -5.89 -9.56
CA ILE A 314 0.28 -5.57 -8.79
C ILE A 314 -0.80 -5.02 -9.72
N THR A 315 -2.03 -5.44 -9.49
CA THR A 315 -3.23 -4.83 -10.09
C THR A 315 -4.16 -4.32 -9.00
N SER A 316 -5.12 -3.49 -9.34
CA SER A 316 -6.10 -2.95 -8.36
C SER A 316 -6.99 -4.01 -7.71
N THR A 317 -7.05 -5.23 -8.27
CA THR A 317 -7.85 -6.35 -7.75
C THR A 317 -7.06 -7.63 -7.49
N GLY A 318 -5.72 -7.62 -7.68
CA GLY A 318 -4.92 -8.81 -7.51
C GLY A 318 -3.49 -8.67 -8.05
N PHE A 319 -3.06 -9.63 -8.84
CA PHE A 319 -1.74 -9.61 -9.48
C PHE A 319 -1.75 -10.30 -10.84
N GLU A 320 -0.82 -9.94 -11.70
CA GLU A 320 -0.62 -10.56 -13.01
C GLU A 320 0.80 -11.10 -13.15
N LEU A 321 0.95 -12.22 -13.84
CA LEU A 321 2.25 -12.75 -14.26
C LEU A 321 2.63 -12.05 -15.58
N THR A 322 3.89 -11.62 -15.71
CA THR A 322 4.37 -10.91 -16.91
C THR A 322 5.65 -11.50 -17.49
N SER A 323 6.10 -12.62 -16.94
CA SER A 323 7.27 -13.34 -17.45
C SER A 323 7.12 -14.86 -17.35
N ALA A 324 7.78 -15.55 -18.26
CA ALA A 324 8.00 -16.99 -18.19
C ALA A 324 9.15 -17.27 -17.20
N SER A 325 8.86 -17.80 -16.04
CA SER A 325 9.87 -18.13 -15.02
C SER A 325 9.45 -19.35 -14.23
N ALA A 326 10.39 -20.28 -14.01
CA ALA A 326 10.14 -21.56 -13.36
C ALA A 326 9.54 -21.44 -11.97
N ASP A 327 9.96 -20.43 -11.21
CA ASP A 327 9.58 -20.20 -9.82
C ASP A 327 8.16 -19.64 -9.64
N LYS A 328 7.51 -19.15 -10.72
CA LYS A 328 6.17 -18.51 -10.62
C LYS A 328 5.24 -18.69 -11.82
N ASN A 329 5.72 -19.13 -13.02
CA ASN A 329 4.86 -19.18 -14.21
C ASN A 329 5.20 -20.29 -15.22
N SER A 330 5.90 -21.36 -14.86
CA SER A 330 6.14 -22.50 -15.75
C SER A 330 4.85 -23.08 -16.27
N ASN A 331 4.81 -23.30 -17.59
CA ASN A 331 3.64 -23.78 -18.30
C ASN A 331 3.11 -25.10 -17.72
N GLY A 332 1.83 -25.12 -17.36
CA GLY A 332 1.12 -26.26 -16.80
C GLY A 332 1.44 -26.57 -15.32
N ASN A 333 2.38 -25.87 -14.68
CA ASN A 333 2.67 -26.03 -13.26
C ASN A 333 1.59 -25.37 -12.40
N THR A 334 1.27 -25.99 -11.28
CA THR A 334 0.40 -25.42 -10.26
C THR A 334 1.23 -24.61 -9.26
N PHE A 335 0.81 -23.39 -9.03
CA PHE A 335 1.35 -22.49 -8.01
C PHE A 335 0.30 -22.20 -6.97
N ILE A 336 0.69 -22.23 -5.69
CA ILE A 336 -0.13 -21.79 -4.59
C ILE A 336 0.32 -20.41 -4.13
N TYR A 337 -0.62 -19.65 -3.54
CA TYR A 337 -0.31 -18.33 -3.00
C TYR A 337 -1.07 -18.03 -1.71
N MET A 338 -0.51 -17.12 -0.91
CA MET A 338 -1.18 -16.37 0.14
C MET A 338 -0.97 -14.89 -0.14
N ALA A 339 -2.06 -14.13 -0.19
CA ALA A 339 -2.06 -12.69 -0.44
C ALA A 339 -2.79 -11.95 0.69
N ILE A 340 -2.29 -10.76 1.07
CA ILE A 340 -2.91 -9.89 2.06
C ILE A 340 -3.20 -8.55 1.41
N ARG A 341 -4.43 -8.07 1.62
CA ARG A 341 -4.96 -6.80 1.12
C ARG A 341 -4.17 -5.62 1.66
N ARG A 342 -4.06 -4.53 0.87
CA ARG A 342 -3.55 -3.23 1.34
C ARG A 342 -4.43 -2.65 2.45
N GLY A 343 -3.93 -1.61 3.13
CA GLY A 343 -4.60 -0.93 4.23
C GLY A 343 -6.03 -0.47 3.91
N THR A 344 -6.91 -0.57 4.91
CA THR A 344 -8.34 -0.24 4.84
C THR A 344 -8.75 0.89 5.79
N LYS A 345 -7.84 1.38 6.63
CA LYS A 345 -8.13 2.45 7.59
C LYS A 345 -8.51 3.75 6.88
N VAL A 346 -9.69 4.28 7.22
CA VAL A 346 -10.07 5.66 6.86
C VAL A 346 -9.31 6.62 7.77
N PRO A 347 -8.61 7.64 7.24
CA PRO A 347 -7.85 8.57 8.08
C PRO A 347 -8.77 9.40 8.99
N GLU A 348 -8.27 9.69 10.18
CA GLU A 348 -8.96 10.51 11.19
C GLU A 348 -8.44 11.96 11.22
N SER A 349 -7.24 12.19 10.66
CA SER A 349 -6.64 13.52 10.51
C SER A 349 -5.86 13.63 9.20
N ALA A 350 -5.74 14.85 8.67
CA ALA A 350 -4.97 15.11 7.45
C ALA A 350 -3.49 14.77 7.61
N THR A 351 -2.93 14.89 8.81
CA THR A 351 -1.52 14.57 9.10
C THR A 351 -1.19 13.08 9.03
N GLU A 352 -2.18 12.19 9.03
CA GLU A 352 -1.96 10.76 8.80
C GLU A 352 -1.71 10.42 7.32
N VAL A 353 -2.09 11.31 6.39
CA VAL A 353 -2.16 11.00 4.96
C VAL A 353 -1.61 12.08 4.04
N PHE A 354 -1.28 13.26 4.56
CA PHE A 354 -0.68 14.36 3.79
C PHE A 354 0.35 15.13 4.62
N ASP A 355 1.47 15.44 3.96
CA ASP A 355 2.48 16.34 4.52
C ASP A 355 3.22 17.14 3.43
N VAL A 356 3.88 18.21 3.85
CA VAL A 356 4.69 19.07 3.00
C VAL A 356 6.03 19.29 3.68
N ASP A 357 7.13 19.03 2.98
CA ASP A 357 8.48 19.22 3.55
C ASP A 357 9.48 19.77 2.53
N THR A 358 10.51 20.43 3.00
CA THR A 358 11.64 20.89 2.21
C THR A 358 12.81 19.92 2.31
N ARG A 359 13.59 19.83 1.21
CA ARG A 359 14.67 18.84 1.13
C ARG A 359 15.73 19.03 2.22
N THR A 360 16.03 17.94 2.92
CA THR A 360 17.15 17.83 3.87
C THR A 360 18.31 17.01 3.28
N SER A 361 19.49 17.06 3.89
CA SER A 361 20.66 16.24 3.50
C SER A 361 20.62 14.81 4.05
N GLY A 362 19.69 14.52 4.97
CA GLY A 362 19.50 13.18 5.54
C GLY A 362 18.61 12.29 4.69
N LEU A 363 18.48 11.03 5.08
CA LEU A 363 17.51 10.10 4.51
C LEU A 363 16.45 9.73 5.56
N PRO A 364 15.16 9.78 5.23
CA PRO A 364 14.60 10.27 3.98
C PRO A 364 14.89 11.77 3.77
N SER A 365 15.03 12.21 2.51
CA SER A 365 15.30 13.61 2.19
C SER A 365 14.08 14.52 2.34
N PHE A 366 12.88 13.94 2.33
CA PHE A 366 11.61 14.57 2.69
C PHE A 366 10.92 13.71 3.75
N LYS A 367 10.59 14.32 4.88
CA LYS A 367 9.97 13.64 6.02
C LYS A 367 8.45 13.77 5.98
N ALA A 368 7.77 12.72 6.40
CA ALA A 368 6.33 12.68 6.66
C ALA A 368 6.07 11.69 7.79
N PRO A 369 5.00 11.84 8.59
CA PRO A 369 4.69 10.89 9.67
C PRO A 369 4.14 9.55 9.17
N PHE A 370 4.32 9.24 7.89
CA PHE A 370 3.82 8.02 7.23
C PHE A 370 4.73 7.59 6.07
N ALA A 371 4.57 6.35 5.64
CA ALA A 371 5.15 5.86 4.38
C ALA A 371 4.45 6.51 3.19
N VAL A 372 5.20 7.23 2.37
CA VAL A 372 4.66 8.02 1.26
C VAL A 372 4.33 7.12 0.06
N ASP A 373 3.13 7.29 -0.52
CA ASP A 373 2.70 6.59 -1.73
C ASP A 373 2.84 7.43 -3.00
N MET A 374 2.67 8.76 -2.90
CA MET A 374 2.90 9.70 -3.99
C MET A 374 3.63 10.94 -3.48
N GLY A 375 4.65 11.38 -4.22
CA GLY A 375 5.33 12.65 -4.01
C GLY A 375 5.30 13.52 -5.26
N LEU A 376 4.87 14.77 -5.10
CA LEU A 376 5.14 15.84 -6.05
C LEU A 376 6.37 16.59 -5.55
N VAL A 377 7.43 16.69 -6.35
CA VAL A 377 8.63 17.46 -6.03
C VAL A 377 8.79 18.62 -6.98
N ARG A 378 8.89 19.82 -6.43
CA ARG A 378 9.27 21.02 -7.18
C ARG A 378 10.73 21.35 -6.92
N LYS A 379 11.56 21.39 -7.97
CA LYS A 379 12.95 21.82 -7.91
C LYS A 379 13.05 23.32 -8.20
N GLY A 380 13.53 24.09 -7.23
CA GLY A 380 13.75 25.53 -7.39
C GLY A 380 12.46 26.35 -7.32
N THR A 381 11.92 26.55 -6.13
CA THR A 381 10.74 27.43 -5.95
C THR A 381 11.04 28.86 -6.40
N ASN A 382 12.21 29.41 -6.07
CA ASN A 382 12.63 30.79 -6.38
C ASN A 382 13.23 30.96 -7.79
N THR A 383 13.33 29.90 -8.58
CA THR A 383 13.87 29.90 -9.95
C THR A 383 13.02 28.99 -10.82
N SER A 384 13.16 29.13 -12.16
CA SER A 384 12.53 28.15 -13.06
C SER A 384 12.97 26.74 -12.71
N GLY A 385 12.02 25.84 -12.55
CA GLY A 385 12.28 24.46 -12.16
C GLY A 385 11.17 23.49 -12.55
N ALA A 386 11.51 22.23 -12.68
CA ALA A 386 10.55 21.19 -13.03
C ALA A 386 9.77 20.72 -11.80
N THR A 387 8.51 20.36 -12.01
CA THR A 387 7.71 19.59 -11.04
C THR A 387 7.63 18.14 -11.48
N TYR A 388 8.02 17.24 -10.60
CA TYR A 388 8.06 15.78 -10.80
C TYR A 388 6.92 15.15 -10.02
N ASN A 389 6.19 14.25 -10.66
CA ASN A 389 5.26 13.34 -10.00
C ASN A 389 5.90 11.96 -9.97
N ALA A 390 6.05 11.39 -8.80
CA ALA A 390 6.54 10.03 -8.59
C ALA A 390 5.64 9.31 -7.59
N ASN A 391 5.60 7.99 -7.64
CA ASN A 391 4.77 7.19 -6.72
C ASN A 391 5.40 5.81 -6.45
N ARG A 392 5.05 5.24 -5.29
CA ARG A 392 5.56 3.95 -4.82
C ARG A 392 5.28 2.80 -5.78
N LEU A 393 4.13 2.79 -6.48
CA LEU A 393 3.75 1.71 -7.40
C LEU A 393 4.60 1.65 -8.67
N THR A 394 5.28 2.75 -9.03
CA THR A 394 6.15 2.83 -10.21
C THR A 394 7.64 2.89 -9.87
N GLY A 395 8.00 2.92 -8.58
CA GLY A 395 9.38 2.86 -8.09
C GLY A 395 10.19 4.09 -8.48
N THR A 396 11.30 3.89 -9.19
CA THR A 396 12.22 4.97 -9.63
C THR A 396 11.70 5.79 -10.81
N LYS A 397 10.50 5.51 -11.31
CA LYS A 397 9.93 6.22 -12.46
C LYS A 397 9.18 7.48 -12.03
N PHE A 398 9.24 8.51 -12.88
CA PHE A 398 8.58 9.78 -12.65
C PHE A 398 8.02 10.38 -13.93
N LEU A 399 7.10 11.33 -13.79
CA LEU A 399 6.47 12.10 -14.85
C LEU A 399 6.61 13.59 -14.56
N TYR A 400 6.85 14.40 -15.61
CA TYR A 400 6.75 15.86 -15.49
C TYR A 400 5.29 16.30 -15.57
N THR A 401 4.84 17.15 -14.64
CA THR A 401 3.43 17.61 -14.62
C THR A 401 3.08 18.56 -15.76
N TYR A 402 4.06 19.21 -16.35
CA TYR A 402 3.91 20.27 -17.35
C TYR A 402 4.18 19.82 -18.80
N THR A 403 4.58 18.56 -19.02
CA THR A 403 4.88 18.03 -20.37
C THR A 403 3.96 16.88 -20.77
N THR A 404 4.00 16.55 -22.06
CA THR A 404 3.38 15.33 -22.60
C THR A 404 4.28 14.12 -22.57
N ASP A 405 5.53 14.24 -22.13
CA ASP A 405 6.53 13.18 -22.18
C ASP A 405 6.09 11.90 -21.48
N ALA A 406 6.62 10.77 -21.96
CA ALA A 406 6.54 9.49 -21.30
C ALA A 406 7.28 9.53 -19.94
N GLU A 407 7.03 8.54 -19.09
CA GLU A 407 7.76 8.40 -17.84
C GLU A 407 9.26 8.25 -18.08
N ALA A 408 10.04 8.92 -17.23
CA ALA A 408 11.49 8.80 -17.18
C ALA A 408 11.89 8.05 -15.90
N ASN A 409 13.16 7.66 -15.82
CA ASN A 409 13.71 6.92 -14.70
C ASN A 409 14.80 7.73 -14.00
N ASP A 410 14.77 7.71 -12.67
CA ASP A 410 15.78 8.33 -11.82
C ASP A 410 15.95 7.49 -10.54
N SER A 411 17.11 6.84 -10.38
CA SER A 411 17.44 6.00 -9.22
C SER A 411 17.48 6.78 -7.89
N GLY A 412 17.46 8.09 -7.94
CA GLY A 412 17.36 8.96 -6.77
C GLY A 412 15.99 8.97 -6.10
N PHE A 413 14.93 8.44 -6.76
CA PHE A 413 13.63 8.27 -6.13
C PHE A 413 13.62 6.97 -5.31
N VAL A 414 13.61 7.09 -3.99
CA VAL A 414 13.68 5.98 -3.04
C VAL A 414 12.48 6.00 -2.10
N TRP A 415 11.81 4.84 -1.98
CA TRP A 415 10.57 4.67 -1.22
C TRP A 415 10.73 3.79 0.03
N ASP A 416 11.94 3.36 0.34
CA ASP A 416 12.28 2.39 1.40
C ASP A 416 12.22 3.01 2.83
N PHE A 417 11.28 3.93 3.07
CA PHE A 417 11.12 4.63 4.35
C PHE A 417 9.69 4.50 4.88
N MET A 418 9.56 4.44 6.21
CA MET A 418 8.28 4.45 6.92
C MET A 418 7.85 5.86 7.32
N ASP A 419 8.76 6.84 7.23
CA ASP A 419 8.64 8.21 7.72
C ASP A 419 9.00 9.26 6.66
N GLY A 420 8.68 8.97 5.39
CA GLY A 420 8.95 9.88 4.27
C GLY A 420 9.34 9.16 2.98
N TRP A 421 10.10 9.86 2.13
CA TRP A 421 10.70 9.34 0.90
C TRP A 421 11.93 10.16 0.52
N ALA A 422 12.70 9.70 -0.46
CA ALA A 422 13.87 10.43 -0.93
C ALA A 422 13.81 10.71 -2.43
N ASN A 423 14.32 11.88 -2.79
CA ASN A 423 14.75 12.23 -4.14
C ASN A 423 16.17 12.78 -4.04
N ASP A 424 17.09 12.20 -4.78
CA ASP A 424 18.52 12.48 -4.74
C ASP A 424 18.87 13.97 -4.79
N GLY A 425 19.88 14.38 -4.07
CA GLY A 425 20.43 15.74 -4.13
C GLY A 425 20.87 16.32 -2.79
N VAL A 426 21.50 17.49 -2.87
CA VAL A 426 21.98 18.26 -1.72
C VAL A 426 20.80 18.92 -1.00
N ALA A 427 20.90 19.10 0.33
CA ALA A 427 19.94 19.89 1.09
C ALA A 427 19.70 21.24 0.44
N ASN A 428 18.44 21.57 0.18
CA ASN A 428 18.05 22.82 -0.46
C ASN A 428 16.62 23.20 -0.07
N SER A 429 16.46 24.28 0.66
CA SER A 429 15.16 24.79 1.12
C SER A 429 14.24 25.29 -0.03
N THR A 430 14.79 25.45 -1.24
CA THR A 430 13.98 25.79 -2.43
C THR A 430 13.46 24.55 -3.17
N VAL A 431 13.73 23.34 -2.67
CA VAL A 431 13.16 22.10 -3.18
C VAL A 431 12.14 21.59 -2.18
N ILE A 432 10.89 21.55 -2.61
CA ILE A 432 9.75 21.17 -1.77
C ILE A 432 9.07 19.91 -2.31
N SER A 433 8.53 19.09 -1.41
CA SER A 433 7.69 17.94 -1.74
C SER A 433 6.35 18.03 -1.04
N TRP A 434 5.29 17.80 -1.80
CA TRP A 434 3.96 17.50 -1.30
C TRP A 434 3.79 15.99 -1.34
N MET A 435 3.34 15.37 -0.24
CA MET A 435 3.38 13.94 -0.01
C MET A 435 2.01 13.39 0.39
N TRP A 436 1.58 12.32 -0.28
CA TRP A 436 0.31 11.64 -0.01
C TRP A 436 0.53 10.19 0.37
N LYS A 437 -0.26 9.72 1.32
CA LYS A 437 -0.51 8.30 1.60
C LYS A 437 -1.86 7.90 1.04
N ARG A 438 -1.95 6.76 0.37
CA ARG A 438 -3.23 6.21 -0.11
C ARG A 438 -4.09 5.74 1.05
N ALA A 439 -5.36 6.15 1.05
CA ALA A 439 -6.33 5.74 2.06
C ALA A 439 -7.76 5.77 1.51
N PRO A 440 -8.66 4.88 1.99
CA PRO A 440 -10.07 4.92 1.62
C PRO A 440 -10.70 6.29 1.88
N LYS A 441 -11.64 6.68 1.01
CA LYS A 441 -12.38 7.95 1.05
C LYS A 441 -11.55 9.22 0.87
N TYR A 442 -10.23 9.09 0.67
CA TYR A 442 -9.31 10.22 0.60
C TYR A 442 -8.55 10.28 -0.74
N PHE A 443 -7.65 9.33 -0.98
CA PHE A 443 -6.75 9.32 -2.12
C PHE A 443 -6.37 7.92 -2.56
N ASP A 444 -6.33 7.68 -3.87
CA ASP A 444 -5.84 6.42 -4.44
C ASP A 444 -4.98 6.65 -5.69
N VAL A 445 -4.10 5.69 -5.97
CA VAL A 445 -3.28 5.62 -7.18
C VAL A 445 -3.53 4.28 -7.85
N VAL A 446 -3.89 4.32 -9.13
CA VAL A 446 -4.23 3.12 -9.91
C VAL A 446 -3.41 3.10 -11.19
N ALA A 447 -2.65 2.02 -11.40
CA ALA A 447 -1.99 1.75 -12.67
C ALA A 447 -2.76 0.70 -13.46
N TYR A 448 -2.87 0.89 -14.78
CA TYR A 448 -3.56 -0.06 -15.66
C TYR A 448 -2.99 -0.05 -17.08
N SER A 449 -3.22 -1.14 -17.82
CA SER A 449 -2.87 -1.26 -19.25
C SER A 449 -4.10 -1.04 -20.11
N GLY A 450 -4.00 -0.32 -21.22
CA GLY A 450 -5.11 -0.11 -22.14
C GLY A 450 -5.44 -1.37 -22.94
N ASP A 451 -6.72 -1.52 -23.31
CA ASP A 451 -7.23 -2.65 -24.08
C ASP A 451 -8.03 -2.26 -25.34
N SER A 452 -8.21 -0.97 -25.57
CA SER A 452 -9.00 -0.38 -26.67
C SER A 452 -10.51 -0.64 -26.64
N TYR A 453 -11.05 -1.25 -25.57
CA TYR A 453 -12.50 -1.34 -25.41
C TYR A 453 -13.09 0.04 -25.04
N SER A 454 -14.22 0.38 -25.60
CA SER A 454 -14.98 1.55 -25.18
C SER A 454 -15.61 1.30 -23.81
N ASN A 455 -15.55 2.28 -22.91
CA ASN A 455 -16.12 2.21 -21.55
C ASN A 455 -15.55 1.06 -20.71
N ARG A 456 -14.22 0.95 -20.67
CA ARG A 456 -13.53 0.00 -19.81
C ARG A 456 -13.61 0.42 -18.35
N ASP A 457 -14.02 -0.48 -17.48
CA ASP A 457 -13.97 -0.29 -16.03
C ASP A 457 -12.53 -0.46 -15.52
N VAL A 458 -12.04 0.55 -14.81
CA VAL A 458 -10.77 0.50 -14.07
C VAL A 458 -11.11 0.56 -12.58
N THR A 459 -10.90 -0.55 -11.88
CA THR A 459 -11.21 -0.68 -10.45
C THR A 459 -10.25 0.15 -9.62
N HIS A 460 -10.75 0.72 -8.52
CA HIS A 460 -9.98 1.46 -7.52
C HIS A 460 -10.39 1.09 -6.08
N ASN A 461 -9.55 1.45 -5.11
CA ASN A 461 -9.79 1.18 -3.69
C ASN A 461 -10.10 2.47 -2.89
N LEU A 462 -10.56 3.53 -3.56
CA LEU A 462 -10.98 4.76 -2.89
C LEU A 462 -12.24 4.58 -2.05
N THR A 463 -13.07 3.57 -2.37
CA THR A 463 -14.33 3.19 -1.69
C THR A 463 -15.44 4.24 -1.73
N VAL A 464 -15.21 5.34 -2.42
CA VAL A 464 -16.19 6.39 -2.73
C VAL A 464 -15.95 6.88 -4.15
N LYS A 465 -16.96 7.49 -4.75
CA LYS A 465 -16.86 8.09 -6.07
C LYS A 465 -15.77 9.17 -6.10
N PRO A 466 -14.73 9.07 -6.95
CA PRO A 466 -13.71 10.10 -7.05
C PRO A 466 -14.30 11.43 -7.53
N GLU A 467 -13.83 12.53 -6.96
CA GLU A 467 -14.29 13.87 -7.27
C GLU A 467 -13.29 14.67 -8.13
N LEU A 468 -12.00 14.30 -8.06
CA LEU A 468 -10.95 14.75 -8.97
C LEU A 468 -10.16 13.52 -9.43
N VAL A 469 -10.01 13.36 -10.75
CA VAL A 469 -9.21 12.29 -11.35
C VAL A 469 -8.21 12.92 -12.30
N ILE A 470 -6.94 12.54 -12.17
CA ILE A 470 -5.84 12.98 -13.02
C ILE A 470 -5.17 11.73 -13.59
N THR A 471 -5.21 11.52 -14.90
CA THR A 471 -4.65 10.33 -15.55
C THR A 471 -3.59 10.71 -16.58
N LYS A 472 -2.51 9.93 -16.60
CA LYS A 472 -1.39 10.11 -17.53
C LYS A 472 -1.01 8.79 -18.18
N LYS A 473 -0.77 8.84 -19.48
CA LYS A 473 -0.08 7.78 -20.23
C LYS A 473 1.39 7.72 -19.79
N ARG A 474 1.90 6.51 -19.51
CA ARG A 474 3.23 6.29 -18.94
C ARG A 474 4.29 5.99 -20.00
N ASN A 475 4.03 5.04 -20.89
CA ASN A 475 5.02 4.45 -21.80
C ASN A 475 5.21 5.21 -23.12
N SER A 476 4.41 6.21 -23.39
CA SER A 476 4.52 7.06 -24.57
C SER A 476 4.00 8.48 -24.31
N SER A 477 4.23 9.40 -25.25
CA SER A 477 3.76 10.78 -25.13
C SER A 477 2.23 10.84 -25.08
N GLY A 478 1.69 11.69 -24.21
CA GLY A 478 0.26 11.92 -24.02
C GLY A 478 0.00 13.05 -23.03
N ASN A 479 -1.19 13.63 -23.09
CA ASN A 479 -1.57 14.66 -22.13
C ASN A 479 -1.85 14.08 -20.73
N TRP A 480 -1.86 14.94 -19.75
CA TRP A 480 -2.43 14.70 -18.44
C TRP A 480 -3.92 15.03 -18.48
N GLU A 481 -4.76 14.01 -18.61
CA GLU A 481 -6.21 14.18 -18.66
C GLU A 481 -6.79 14.36 -17.26
N VAL A 482 -7.65 15.35 -17.09
CA VAL A 482 -8.28 15.68 -15.81
C VAL A 482 -9.79 15.60 -15.95
N ALA A 483 -10.46 15.02 -14.95
CA ALA A 483 -11.88 15.17 -14.71
C ALA A 483 -12.11 15.66 -13.27
N ALA A 484 -12.80 16.78 -13.11
CA ALA A 484 -13.09 17.38 -11.82
C ALA A 484 -14.59 17.61 -11.64
N LYS A 485 -15.13 17.21 -10.50
CA LYS A 485 -16.53 17.37 -10.13
C LYS A 485 -16.83 18.82 -9.81
N ILE A 486 -17.80 19.40 -10.49
CA ILE A 486 -18.31 20.76 -10.24
C ILE A 486 -19.62 20.71 -9.45
N THR A 487 -20.51 19.78 -9.79
CA THR A 487 -21.75 19.51 -9.05
C THR A 487 -21.89 18.01 -8.83
N ASN A 488 -22.88 17.58 -8.07
CA ASN A 488 -23.11 16.15 -7.80
C ASN A 488 -23.27 15.27 -9.05
N THR A 489 -23.60 15.85 -10.18
CA THR A 489 -23.82 15.12 -11.45
C THR A 489 -22.91 15.58 -12.59
N ASN A 490 -22.11 16.64 -12.40
CA ASN A 490 -21.38 17.29 -13.47
C ASN A 490 -19.87 17.32 -13.23
N TYR A 491 -19.10 16.79 -14.18
CA TYR A 491 -17.65 16.86 -14.20
C TYR A 491 -17.20 17.76 -15.35
N HIS A 492 -16.18 18.58 -15.08
CA HIS A 492 -15.47 19.32 -16.12
C HIS A 492 -14.17 18.61 -16.45
N GLY A 493 -13.87 18.54 -17.73
CA GLY A 493 -12.66 17.90 -18.22
C GLY A 493 -11.69 18.86 -18.86
N GLY A 494 -10.42 18.50 -18.82
CA GLY A 494 -9.34 19.27 -19.41
C GLY A 494 -7.98 18.65 -19.15
N LEU A 495 -6.94 19.47 -19.18
CA LEU A 495 -5.56 19.01 -19.10
C LEU A 495 -4.82 19.67 -17.94
N LEU A 496 -4.06 18.87 -17.16
CA LEU A 496 -3.17 19.42 -16.14
C LEU A 496 -1.97 20.13 -16.75
N ASN A 497 -1.41 19.62 -17.84
CA ASN A 497 -0.24 20.20 -18.53
C ASN A 497 -0.59 21.36 -19.47
N SER A 498 -1.74 21.97 -19.30
CA SER A 498 -2.20 23.08 -20.14
C SER A 498 -2.86 24.19 -19.31
N SER A 499 -2.76 25.41 -19.80
CA SER A 499 -3.52 26.56 -19.27
C SER A 499 -4.93 26.66 -19.83
N GLY A 500 -5.36 25.78 -20.75
CA GLY A 500 -6.71 25.77 -21.32
C GLY A 500 -7.83 25.70 -20.26
N SER A 501 -9.05 26.15 -20.60
CA SER A 501 -10.22 26.00 -19.74
C SER A 501 -10.59 24.54 -19.50
N LEU A 502 -11.33 24.26 -18.43
CA LEU A 502 -12.00 22.97 -18.26
C LEU A 502 -13.41 23.05 -18.85
N VAL A 503 -13.74 22.14 -19.74
CA VAL A 503 -15.01 22.18 -20.48
C VAL A 503 -16.05 21.32 -19.78
N ASN A 504 -17.27 21.85 -19.66
CA ASN A 504 -18.41 21.04 -19.23
C ASN A 504 -18.78 20.05 -20.34
N THR A 505 -18.51 18.81 -20.15
CA THR A 505 -18.74 17.75 -21.14
C THR A 505 -19.44 16.57 -20.52
N SER A 506 -20.55 16.75 -19.81
CA SER A 506 -21.36 15.61 -19.30
C SER A 506 -20.65 14.23 -19.47
N LEU A 507 -19.49 14.02 -18.82
CA LEU A 507 -18.60 12.83 -18.83
C LEU A 507 -17.97 12.43 -20.19
N ASN A 508 -18.21 13.11 -21.29
CA ASN A 508 -17.51 12.89 -22.57
C ASN A 508 -16.34 13.88 -22.74
N VAL A 509 -15.43 13.86 -21.76
CA VAL A 509 -14.25 14.73 -21.75
C VAL A 509 -13.29 14.29 -22.84
N SER A 510 -12.86 15.25 -23.68
CA SER A 510 -11.74 15.07 -24.63
C SER A 510 -11.76 13.75 -25.41
N GLY A 511 -12.79 13.51 -26.24
CA GLY A 511 -12.84 12.32 -27.08
C GLY A 511 -13.17 11.01 -26.37
N ASN A 512 -14.07 11.03 -25.41
CA ASN A 512 -14.50 9.89 -24.58
C ASN A 512 -13.43 9.36 -23.61
N ALA A 513 -12.57 10.22 -23.05
CA ALA A 513 -11.54 9.82 -22.10
C ALA A 513 -12.13 9.18 -20.83
N TYR A 514 -13.19 9.78 -20.27
CA TYR A 514 -13.94 9.24 -19.13
C TYR A 514 -15.42 9.15 -19.46
N SER A 515 -16.12 8.13 -19.00
CA SER A 515 -17.57 7.96 -19.23
C SER A 515 -18.40 7.76 -17.97
N GLN A 516 -17.81 7.25 -16.88
CA GLN A 516 -18.50 7.02 -15.60
C GLN A 516 -17.53 7.01 -14.43
N PHE A 517 -18.05 7.40 -13.24
CA PHE A 517 -17.37 7.23 -11.94
C PHE A 517 -18.33 6.58 -10.95
N SER A 518 -17.82 5.62 -10.16
CA SER A 518 -18.54 4.92 -9.10
C SER A 518 -17.67 4.80 -7.84
N ASP A 519 -18.15 4.12 -6.82
CA ASP A 519 -17.42 3.96 -5.56
C ASP A 519 -16.26 2.97 -5.66
N ASN A 520 -16.20 2.15 -6.71
CA ASN A 520 -15.20 1.09 -6.88
C ASN A 520 -14.54 1.05 -8.27
N HIS A 521 -15.00 1.85 -9.24
CA HIS A 521 -14.38 1.93 -10.56
C HIS A 521 -14.62 3.29 -11.23
N PHE A 522 -13.76 3.64 -12.17
CA PHE A 522 -14.00 4.67 -13.17
C PHE A 522 -13.90 4.08 -14.57
N GLN A 523 -14.71 4.59 -15.50
CA GLN A 523 -14.70 4.10 -16.87
C GLN A 523 -13.83 4.99 -17.75
N VAL A 524 -12.99 4.35 -18.56
CA VAL A 524 -12.09 5.00 -19.52
C VAL A 524 -12.34 4.50 -20.93
N GLY A 525 -12.01 5.36 -21.90
CA GLY A 525 -12.05 5.06 -23.33
C GLY A 525 -11.09 5.98 -24.10
N GLY A 526 -11.14 5.93 -25.43
CA GLY A 526 -10.38 6.82 -26.30
C GLY A 526 -8.89 6.93 -25.93
N THR A 527 -8.43 8.13 -25.65
CA THR A 527 -7.02 8.44 -25.35
C THR A 527 -6.48 7.80 -24.09
N LEU A 528 -7.36 7.40 -23.17
CA LEU A 528 -7.00 6.78 -21.88
C LEU A 528 -7.09 5.25 -21.90
N ASN A 529 -7.35 4.62 -23.05
CA ASN A 529 -7.48 3.16 -23.13
C ASN A 529 -6.93 2.53 -24.41
N SER A 530 -5.90 3.10 -25.02
CA SER A 530 -5.26 2.51 -26.22
C SER A 530 -4.54 1.22 -25.86
N SER A 531 -4.77 0.15 -26.65
CA SER A 531 -4.08 -1.15 -26.46
C SER A 531 -2.56 -0.99 -26.61
N GLY A 532 -1.82 -1.62 -25.70
CA GLY A 532 -0.36 -1.55 -25.63
C GLY A 532 0.19 -0.31 -24.89
N ASP A 533 -0.68 0.63 -24.53
CA ASP A 533 -0.31 1.75 -23.66
C ASP A 533 -0.54 1.41 -22.18
N THR A 534 0.29 1.98 -21.31
CA THR A 534 0.14 1.89 -19.85
C THR A 534 -0.19 3.26 -19.27
N TYR A 535 -0.99 3.28 -18.23
CA TYR A 535 -1.53 4.49 -17.61
C TYR A 535 -1.37 4.49 -16.11
N ILE A 536 -1.39 5.69 -15.52
CA ILE A 536 -1.49 5.91 -14.08
C ILE A 536 -2.58 6.95 -13.81
N ALA A 537 -3.46 6.66 -12.86
CA ALA A 537 -4.53 7.55 -12.43
C ALA A 537 -4.38 7.89 -10.95
N TYR A 538 -4.56 9.15 -10.61
CA TYR A 538 -4.58 9.71 -9.27
C TYR A 538 -6.01 10.15 -8.97
N LEU A 539 -6.62 9.58 -7.94
CA LEU A 539 -8.02 9.76 -7.59
C LEU A 539 -8.13 10.43 -6.23
N PHE A 540 -8.88 11.51 -6.16
CA PHE A 540 -9.06 12.30 -4.94
C PHE A 540 -10.55 12.42 -4.62
N ALA A 541 -10.88 12.40 -3.32
CA ALA A 541 -12.23 12.62 -2.82
C ALA A 541 -12.26 13.62 -1.66
N SER A 542 -13.43 14.16 -1.37
CA SER A 542 -13.68 14.92 -0.16
C SER A 542 -13.88 13.97 1.01
N LEU A 543 -13.19 14.25 2.12
CA LEU A 543 -13.35 13.58 3.39
C LEU A 543 -13.45 14.64 4.49
N ASP A 544 -14.54 14.60 5.25
CA ASP A 544 -14.87 15.63 6.24
C ASP A 544 -13.71 15.90 7.20
N GLY A 545 -13.35 17.16 7.38
CA GLY A 545 -12.25 17.61 8.21
C GLY A 545 -10.84 17.36 7.65
N ILE A 546 -10.69 16.65 6.52
CA ILE A 546 -9.39 16.22 5.98
C ILE A 546 -9.14 16.79 4.58
N SER A 547 -10.08 16.61 3.64
CA SER A 547 -9.91 17.05 2.26
C SER A 547 -11.21 17.54 1.65
N LYS A 548 -11.11 18.44 0.67
CA LYS A 548 -12.25 18.97 -0.06
C LYS A 548 -11.92 19.18 -1.54
N VAL A 549 -12.69 18.55 -2.42
CA VAL A 549 -12.82 18.95 -3.81
C VAL A 549 -14.05 19.85 -3.90
N GLY A 550 -13.90 21.05 -4.45
CA GLY A 550 -14.98 22.02 -4.50
C GLY A 550 -14.85 23.00 -5.65
N SER A 551 -15.82 23.90 -5.74
CA SER A 551 -15.83 24.98 -6.73
C SER A 551 -16.38 26.26 -6.11
N TYR A 552 -16.02 27.41 -6.67
CA TYR A 552 -16.59 28.70 -6.35
C TYR A 552 -16.67 29.59 -7.59
N THR A 553 -17.60 30.57 -7.55
CA THR A 553 -17.65 31.66 -8.51
C THR A 553 -17.08 32.91 -7.83
N ALA A 554 -16.06 33.46 -8.42
CA ALA A 554 -15.44 34.69 -7.93
C ALA A 554 -16.32 35.90 -8.15
N ASP A 555 -16.45 36.81 -7.17
CA ASP A 555 -17.19 38.05 -7.28
C ASP A 555 -16.29 39.30 -7.27
N GLY A 556 -14.99 39.12 -7.12
CA GLY A 556 -14.01 40.18 -7.02
C GLY A 556 -13.82 40.74 -5.59
N SER A 557 -14.66 40.34 -4.63
CA SER A 557 -14.54 40.65 -3.21
C SER A 557 -13.84 39.54 -2.46
N ALA A 558 -13.35 39.80 -1.23
CA ALA A 558 -12.82 38.72 -0.40
C ALA A 558 -13.90 37.69 -0.07
N GLN A 559 -13.61 36.40 -0.30
CA GLN A 559 -14.57 35.30 -0.15
C GLN A 559 -13.98 34.19 0.74
N ASN A 560 -14.70 33.83 1.80
CA ASN A 560 -14.39 32.65 2.59
C ASN A 560 -14.88 31.38 1.87
N ILE A 561 -13.98 30.45 1.60
CA ILE A 561 -14.28 29.14 1.04
C ILE A 561 -14.27 28.13 2.17
N ASP A 562 -15.44 27.68 2.56
CA ASP A 562 -15.66 26.70 3.62
C ASP A 562 -15.44 25.29 3.09
N CYS A 563 -14.42 24.61 3.62
CA CYS A 563 -14.07 23.22 3.29
C CYS A 563 -14.53 22.23 4.38
N GLY A 564 -15.15 22.71 5.46
CA GLY A 564 -15.49 21.90 6.62
C GLY A 564 -14.28 21.56 7.53
N PHE A 565 -13.18 22.29 7.40
CA PHE A 565 -11.97 22.09 8.20
C PHE A 565 -12.11 22.75 9.59
N THR A 566 -11.19 22.44 10.49
CA THR A 566 -11.12 23.06 11.82
C THR A 566 -9.82 23.83 12.07
N SER A 567 -8.81 23.61 11.23
CA SER A 567 -7.47 24.22 11.33
C SER A 567 -7.04 25.02 10.09
N GLY A 568 -7.93 25.16 9.11
CA GLY A 568 -7.66 25.80 7.82
C GLY A 568 -6.99 24.85 6.83
N ALA A 569 -6.81 25.34 5.60
CA ALA A 569 -6.16 24.57 4.53
C ALA A 569 -4.63 24.65 4.66
N ARG A 570 -3.95 23.51 4.65
CA ARG A 570 -2.48 23.37 4.55
C ARG A 570 -1.98 23.31 3.11
N PHE A 571 -2.86 22.88 2.19
CA PHE A 571 -2.59 22.74 0.77
C PHE A 571 -3.82 23.09 -0.04
N VAL A 572 -3.65 23.86 -1.12
CA VAL A 572 -4.71 24.17 -2.08
C VAL A 572 -4.15 24.08 -3.50
N LEU A 573 -4.76 23.20 -4.32
CA LEU A 573 -4.61 23.16 -5.77
C LEU A 573 -5.86 23.83 -6.38
N ILE A 574 -5.69 24.81 -7.25
CA ILE A 574 -6.80 25.63 -7.75
C ILE A 574 -6.66 25.90 -9.25
N LYS A 575 -7.78 25.91 -9.97
CA LYS A 575 -7.83 26.11 -11.42
C LYS A 575 -9.07 26.88 -11.84
N ARG A 576 -8.89 27.90 -12.67
CA ARG A 576 -9.99 28.55 -13.37
C ARG A 576 -10.56 27.65 -14.47
N THR A 577 -11.91 27.56 -14.57
CA THR A 577 -12.58 26.60 -15.45
C THR A 577 -13.25 27.25 -16.66
N ASP A 578 -13.79 28.47 -16.53
CA ASP A 578 -14.55 29.18 -17.57
C ASP A 578 -13.66 29.73 -18.70
N THR A 579 -12.41 29.99 -18.44
CA THR A 579 -11.41 30.45 -19.41
C THR A 579 -10.03 29.88 -19.12
N GLY A 580 -9.04 30.27 -19.91
CA GLY A 580 -7.63 29.87 -19.66
C GLY A 580 -7.09 30.41 -18.34
N GLY A 581 -6.26 29.61 -17.68
CA GLY A 581 -5.54 29.91 -16.43
C GLY A 581 -4.64 28.74 -16.07
N ASN A 582 -3.63 28.98 -15.23
CA ASN A 582 -2.74 27.91 -14.79
C ASN A 582 -3.35 27.08 -13.65
N TRP A 583 -2.73 25.95 -13.36
CA TRP A 583 -2.98 25.14 -12.16
C TRP A 583 -2.08 25.65 -11.04
N PHE A 584 -2.66 26.34 -10.07
CA PHE A 584 -1.93 26.99 -8.99
C PHE A 584 -1.88 26.13 -7.74
N VAL A 585 -0.73 26.13 -7.06
CA VAL A 585 -0.51 25.46 -5.78
C VAL A 585 -0.05 26.46 -4.73
N LEU A 586 -0.77 26.45 -3.61
CA LEU A 586 -0.39 27.15 -2.38
C LEU A 586 -0.29 26.12 -1.24
N ASP A 587 0.60 26.37 -0.28
CA ASP A 587 0.74 25.57 0.93
C ASP A 587 1.27 26.39 2.10
N THR A 588 1.08 25.88 3.34
CA THR A 588 1.47 26.59 4.55
C THR A 588 2.97 26.59 4.82
N VAL A 589 3.74 25.70 4.20
CA VAL A 589 5.21 25.65 4.39
C VAL A 589 5.89 26.81 3.64
N ARG A 590 5.41 27.15 2.46
CA ARG A 590 5.84 28.35 1.71
C ARG A 590 5.14 29.60 2.21
N GLY A 591 3.91 29.50 2.65
CA GLY A 591 3.11 30.56 3.26
C GLY A 591 1.73 30.71 2.62
N ILE A 592 0.68 30.25 3.29
CA ILE A 592 -0.69 30.80 3.19
C ILE A 592 -0.78 31.74 4.38
N VAL A 593 -0.59 33.03 4.17
CA VAL A 593 -0.46 34.05 5.23
C VAL A 593 -1.32 35.25 4.92
N SER A 594 -1.54 36.13 5.88
CA SER A 594 -2.17 37.42 5.60
C SER A 594 -1.13 38.33 4.93
N GLY A 595 -1.32 38.60 3.64
CA GLY A 595 -0.41 39.33 2.77
C GLY A 595 0.05 38.48 1.58
N ASN A 596 1.18 38.85 0.94
CA ASN A 596 1.61 38.16 -0.28
C ASN A 596 1.95 36.68 -0.05
N ASP A 597 1.38 35.81 -0.89
CA ASP A 597 1.56 34.36 -0.83
C ASP A 597 2.42 33.84 -1.98
N PRO A 598 3.34 32.89 -1.73
CA PRO A 598 4.03 32.17 -2.78
C PRO A 598 3.09 31.28 -3.60
N LEU A 599 2.94 31.58 -4.89
CA LEU A 599 2.10 30.88 -5.83
C LEU A 599 2.95 30.10 -6.84
N LEU A 600 2.78 28.80 -6.95
CA LEU A 600 3.44 27.96 -7.94
C LEU A 600 2.46 27.41 -8.97
N GLU A 601 2.96 27.19 -10.19
CA GLU A 601 2.21 26.59 -11.29
C GLU A 601 2.63 25.13 -11.52
N LEU A 602 1.70 24.18 -11.50
CA LEU A 602 2.00 22.78 -11.81
C LEU A 602 2.21 22.52 -13.30
N ASN A 603 1.59 23.32 -14.16
CA ASN A 603 1.65 23.18 -15.61
C ASN A 603 2.74 24.04 -16.28
N SER A 604 3.67 24.55 -15.49
CA SER A 604 4.81 25.32 -16.02
C SER A 604 6.08 25.10 -15.20
N THR A 605 7.19 25.62 -15.70
CA THR A 605 8.48 25.67 -14.99
C THR A 605 8.77 27.04 -14.37
N SER A 606 7.82 27.97 -14.40
CA SER A 606 7.98 29.33 -13.84
C SER A 606 8.40 29.29 -12.37
N ALA A 607 9.24 30.22 -11.93
CA ALA A 607 9.49 30.44 -10.52
C ALA A 607 8.17 30.79 -9.80
N GLU A 608 8.15 30.61 -8.49
CA GLU A 608 6.99 31.05 -7.71
C GLU A 608 6.78 32.56 -7.82
N ASP A 609 5.53 32.96 -7.89
CA ASP A 609 5.10 34.36 -7.85
C ASP A 609 4.67 34.69 -6.42
N ASN A 610 5.43 35.56 -5.75
CA ASN A 610 5.19 36.03 -4.39
C ASN A 610 4.90 37.54 -4.36
N GLY A 611 4.51 38.10 -5.51
CA GLY A 611 4.17 39.50 -5.64
C GLY A 611 2.75 39.88 -5.22
N TYR A 612 1.90 38.90 -4.92
CA TYR A 612 0.47 39.12 -4.74
C TYR A 612 -0.08 38.45 -3.48
N ASP A 613 -1.05 39.12 -2.87
CA ASP A 613 -1.92 38.58 -1.81
C ASP A 613 -3.08 37.85 -2.47
N ASN A 614 -3.01 36.52 -2.52
CA ASN A 614 -3.97 35.67 -3.22
C ASN A 614 -4.92 34.94 -2.27
N MET A 615 -4.44 34.59 -1.07
CA MET A 615 -5.17 33.68 -0.17
C MET A 615 -4.81 33.94 1.30
N ASP A 616 -5.79 34.24 2.13
CA ASP A 616 -5.64 34.37 3.58
C ASP A 616 -6.01 33.07 4.31
N PRO A 617 -5.43 32.82 5.49
CA PRO A 617 -5.86 31.73 6.37
C PRO A 617 -7.31 31.88 6.82
N TYR A 618 -8.06 30.79 6.76
CA TYR A 618 -9.42 30.70 7.30
C TYR A 618 -9.61 29.33 7.97
N SER A 619 -10.07 29.31 9.21
CA SER A 619 -10.11 28.08 10.01
C SER A 619 -10.97 26.96 9.42
N ALA A 620 -12.04 27.29 8.69
CA ALA A 620 -12.88 26.30 8.03
C ALA A 620 -12.43 25.95 6.59
N GLY A 621 -11.33 26.55 6.10
CA GLY A 621 -10.82 26.34 4.75
C GLY A 621 -9.76 27.39 4.38
N PHE A 622 -10.09 28.31 3.47
CA PHE A 622 -9.23 29.43 3.04
C PHE A 622 -10.06 30.62 2.60
N THR A 623 -9.50 31.80 2.63
CA THR A 623 -10.12 33.02 2.07
C THR A 623 -9.43 33.37 0.77
N ILE A 624 -10.16 33.57 -0.31
CA ILE A 624 -9.65 34.23 -1.51
C ILE A 624 -9.73 35.72 -1.28
N THR A 625 -8.62 36.43 -1.45
CA THR A 625 -8.53 37.88 -1.21
C THR A 625 -9.24 38.69 -2.28
N ALA A 626 -9.59 39.95 -1.97
CA ALA A 626 -10.27 40.81 -2.91
C ALA A 626 -9.43 41.13 -4.16
N TYR A 627 -10.06 41.14 -5.33
CA TYR A 627 -9.44 41.61 -6.56
C TYR A 627 -9.21 43.13 -6.49
N GLY A 628 -8.03 43.53 -6.08
CA GLY A 628 -7.64 44.93 -5.89
C GLY A 628 -6.55 45.43 -6.86
N GLY A 629 -6.41 44.82 -8.02
CA GLY A 629 -5.31 45.08 -8.95
C GLY A 629 -4.00 44.40 -8.56
N THR A 630 -4.02 43.60 -7.49
CA THR A 630 -2.87 42.91 -6.89
C THR A 630 -2.96 41.40 -6.92
N SER A 631 -4.13 40.80 -7.22
CA SER A 631 -4.27 39.36 -7.45
C SER A 631 -5.04 39.07 -8.74
N PRO A 632 -4.34 38.88 -9.89
CA PRO A 632 -5.01 38.68 -11.17
C PRO A 632 -5.47 37.21 -11.39
N TYR A 633 -5.27 36.29 -10.45
CA TYR A 633 -5.35 34.86 -10.76
C TYR A 633 -6.56 34.16 -10.17
N LEU A 634 -6.92 34.40 -8.92
CA LEU A 634 -7.86 33.54 -8.18
C LEU A 634 -9.23 34.18 -7.92
N ASN A 635 -9.41 35.48 -8.13
CA ASN A 635 -10.66 36.22 -7.83
C ASN A 635 -11.13 37.17 -8.93
N ILE A 636 -11.05 36.77 -10.19
CA ILE A 636 -11.57 37.57 -11.29
C ILE A 636 -13.10 37.48 -11.27
N SER A 637 -13.78 38.63 -11.10
CA SER A 637 -15.24 38.68 -10.98
C SER A 637 -15.96 37.96 -12.13
N GLY A 638 -16.88 37.05 -11.78
CA GLY A 638 -17.61 36.16 -12.69
C GLY A 638 -16.80 34.92 -13.11
N GLY A 639 -15.54 34.80 -12.71
CA GLY A 639 -14.74 33.62 -13.01
C GLY A 639 -15.18 32.39 -12.20
N GLU A 640 -15.19 31.24 -12.84
CA GLU A 640 -15.50 29.96 -12.21
C GLU A 640 -14.20 29.18 -11.89
N TYR A 641 -14.08 28.64 -10.69
CA TYR A 641 -12.90 27.95 -10.21
C TYR A 641 -13.25 26.61 -9.58
N ILE A 642 -12.37 25.62 -9.77
CA ILE A 642 -12.34 24.40 -8.99
C ILE A 642 -11.12 24.41 -8.07
N PHE A 643 -11.20 23.67 -6.96
CA PHE A 643 -10.08 23.48 -6.05
C PHE A 643 -10.07 22.07 -5.44
N TYR A 644 -8.88 21.67 -5.02
CA TYR A 644 -8.65 20.56 -4.08
C TYR A 644 -7.84 21.10 -2.91
N ALA A 645 -8.43 21.04 -1.71
CA ALA A 645 -7.83 21.51 -0.47
C ALA A 645 -7.64 20.37 0.52
N ILE A 646 -6.59 20.46 1.36
CA ILE A 646 -6.29 19.54 2.45
C ILE A 646 -6.06 20.36 3.72
N ALA A 647 -6.64 19.88 4.87
CA ALA A 647 -6.57 20.50 6.19
C ALA A 647 -5.18 20.44 6.83
#